data_c43ea1302dd81b960591f83c0cfa792b
#
_entry.id   c43ea1302dd81b960591f83c0cfa792b
#
_cell.length_a   1.000
_cell.length_b   1.000
_cell.length_c   1.000
_cell.angle_alpha   90.00
_cell.angle_beta   90.00
_cell.angle_gamma   90.00
#
_symmetry.space_group_name_H-M   'P 1'
#
loop_
_entity.id
_entity.type
_entity.pdbx_description
1 polymer ?
#
loop_
_entity_poly.entity_id
_entity_poly.type
_entity_poly.pdbx_seq_one_letter_code
_entity_poly.pdbx_strand_id
1 'polypeptide(L)'
;MQKSFKSVIFQAFFFMGLLFVLNLSLRAVFILCFKDGVNGVNLGEFALFFYNAFRYDGQIIGVMSVVFFFLALLPKEKIVKIYAFLVIFISTFVSVANIGFYGIYQDVFNASLLGLIYDDRKAIFETALGANYGLTYKVLLWLVVSVLFYALWAFFHAQITKIQGKKFHISLFVAFALLCLFEINGQIGLKGISLGKEIVPVPNAFLRQITQGAFRDLLYVYMSYAKIAKSAFKDYTDESPLTATRKFFALNDLNSSEFNLSELLQKEVSNPSKAQINHIFYIVAESLSEWHFDDEFKDLGLMSELKMLIKEKNAFKAELFLQNASSTIKSLDVQISGLFQTEIPLNLSVGKNPVFEMSAGYIFKDLGYKTSFFYGGSGTWQKLDSYTKSQGFDEILFSNHIVNFAKQNGFEPPFENAWGAYDHYLYEFIKDYALKNKGTKSFAMIMTTTNHPPFDAPLQQFDINDEKISAWLKNHPQIAQDERKKKVFTHIIYQDKMLARFVRQMSEALPNSLFIITGDHYDREYPQAPLRVQNGVPLIIYSPILKPKVLANVGSHIDITPTITELVAPNAYKYASFGTPLLSNDSKKSPLPHSVLGYNAVANECFVYDSHKIEYFKDKKPQNDDESLAKSLFENLKRAKALSWWIFKNGYIIKDE
;
A
#
# COMPACT_ATOMS: atom_id res chain seq x y z
N MET A 1 -4.41 0.92 -56.36
CA MET A 1 -3.01 0.39 -56.59
C MET A 1 -2.78 -0.77 -55.65
N GLN A 2 -2.43 -1.93 -56.17
CA GLN A 2 -2.06 -3.09 -55.33
C GLN A 2 -0.69 -2.80 -54.67
N LYS A 3 -0.66 -2.81 -53.33
CA LYS A 3 0.55 -2.53 -52.57
C LYS A 3 1.61 -3.60 -52.88
N SER A 4 2.86 -3.18 -53.03
CA SER A 4 3.97 -4.12 -53.16
C SER A 4 4.16 -4.86 -51.85
N PHE A 5 4.23 -6.19 -51.86
CA PHE A 5 4.48 -7.01 -50.67
C PHE A 5 5.79 -6.61 -49.97
N LYS A 6 6.81 -6.25 -50.76
CA LYS A 6 8.06 -5.69 -50.24
C LYS A 6 7.83 -4.42 -49.41
N SER A 7 6.98 -3.51 -49.91
CA SER A 7 6.64 -2.27 -49.20
C SER A 7 5.93 -2.58 -47.87
N VAL A 8 5.02 -3.55 -47.86
CA VAL A 8 4.29 -3.95 -46.62
C VAL A 8 5.25 -4.47 -45.54
N ILE A 9 6.23 -5.32 -45.92
CA ILE A 9 7.23 -5.83 -44.98
C ILE A 9 8.09 -4.68 -44.43
N PHE A 10 8.55 -3.74 -45.25
CA PHE A 10 9.32 -2.60 -44.78
C PHE A 10 8.52 -1.67 -43.90
N GLN A 11 7.23 -1.46 -44.16
CA GLN A 11 6.33 -0.72 -43.28
C GLN A 11 6.22 -1.38 -41.90
N ALA A 12 6.11 -2.70 -41.85
CA ALA A 12 6.03 -3.46 -40.61
C ALA A 12 7.33 -3.41 -39.80
N PHE A 13 8.50 -3.60 -40.45
CA PHE A 13 9.79 -3.42 -39.79
C PHE A 13 10.00 -2.01 -39.27
N PHE A 14 9.64 -0.98 -40.05
CA PHE A 14 9.75 0.39 -39.62
C PHE A 14 8.84 0.69 -38.42
N PHE A 15 7.60 0.21 -38.48
CA PHE A 15 6.65 0.37 -37.38
C PHE A 15 7.15 -0.30 -36.09
N MET A 16 7.67 -1.53 -36.18
CA MET A 16 8.30 -2.23 -35.05
C MET A 16 9.47 -1.43 -34.47
N GLY A 17 10.41 -1.02 -35.30
CA GLY A 17 11.57 -0.23 -34.84
C GLY A 17 11.18 1.10 -34.21
N LEU A 18 10.15 1.77 -34.78
CA LEU A 18 9.63 3.03 -34.21
C LEU A 18 9.02 2.83 -32.81
N LEU A 19 8.31 1.73 -32.58
CA LEU A 19 7.74 1.41 -31.25
C LEU A 19 8.84 1.12 -30.21
N PHE A 20 9.95 0.44 -30.62
CA PHE A 20 11.10 0.28 -29.72
C PHE A 20 11.72 1.61 -29.35
N VAL A 21 11.92 2.51 -30.33
CA VAL A 21 12.45 3.86 -30.05
C VAL A 21 11.51 4.64 -29.16
N LEU A 22 10.19 4.56 -29.37
CA LEU A 22 9.17 5.19 -28.52
C LEU A 22 9.29 4.71 -27.07
N ASN A 23 9.27 3.39 -26.83
CA ASN A 23 9.34 2.83 -25.48
C ASN A 23 10.66 3.16 -24.79
N LEU A 24 11.78 3.09 -25.53
CA LEU A 24 13.10 3.47 -25.00
C LEU A 24 13.14 4.95 -24.59
N SER A 25 12.58 5.84 -25.44
CA SER A 25 12.50 7.27 -25.13
C SER A 25 11.66 7.54 -23.88
N LEU A 26 10.51 6.86 -23.72
CA LEU A 26 9.66 7.00 -22.56
C LEU A 26 10.30 6.44 -21.27
N ARG A 27 11.09 5.36 -21.37
CA ARG A 27 11.90 4.87 -20.23
C ARG A 27 13.01 5.86 -19.86
N ALA A 28 13.65 6.49 -20.83
CA ALA A 28 14.64 7.54 -20.55
C ALA A 28 13.97 8.73 -19.82
N VAL A 29 12.78 9.14 -20.26
CA VAL A 29 11.98 10.15 -19.54
C VAL A 29 11.65 9.69 -18.13
N PHE A 30 11.26 8.43 -17.93
CA PHE A 30 10.99 7.87 -16.60
C PHE A 30 12.21 8.01 -15.68
N ILE A 31 13.40 7.58 -16.15
CA ILE A 31 14.66 7.70 -15.39
C ILE A 31 14.97 9.18 -15.08
N LEU A 32 14.77 10.09 -16.04
CA LEU A 32 15.00 11.52 -15.83
C LEU A 32 14.06 12.14 -14.80
N CYS A 33 12.78 11.69 -14.78
CA CYS A 33 11.81 12.14 -13.78
C CYS A 33 12.18 11.69 -12.36
N PHE A 34 12.84 10.55 -12.22
CA PHE A 34 13.18 9.94 -10.92
C PHE A 34 14.68 9.59 -10.85
N LYS A 35 15.51 10.55 -11.23
CA LYS A 35 16.97 10.40 -11.36
C LYS A 35 17.65 9.90 -10.07
N ASP A 36 17.10 10.21 -8.92
CA ASP A 36 17.66 9.78 -7.63
C ASP A 36 17.59 8.26 -7.44
N GLY A 37 16.64 7.59 -8.10
CA GLY A 37 16.51 6.14 -8.11
C GLY A 37 17.70 5.40 -8.77
N VAL A 38 18.51 6.11 -9.56
CA VAL A 38 19.69 5.54 -10.24
C VAL A 38 21.02 5.99 -9.63
N ASN A 39 21.01 6.62 -8.47
CA ASN A 39 22.23 6.99 -7.78
C ASN A 39 23.06 5.76 -7.44
N GLY A 40 24.35 5.78 -7.81
CA GLY A 40 25.29 4.68 -7.59
C GLY A 40 25.16 3.49 -8.55
N VAL A 41 24.26 3.55 -9.55
CA VAL A 41 24.09 2.51 -10.57
C VAL A 41 25.28 2.52 -11.54
N ASN A 42 25.89 1.36 -11.77
CA ASN A 42 27.01 1.22 -12.69
C ASN A 42 26.54 0.91 -14.13
N LEU A 43 27.46 1.03 -15.09
CA LEU A 43 27.16 0.81 -16.53
C LEU A 43 26.66 -0.62 -16.80
N GLY A 44 27.16 -1.63 -16.08
CA GLY A 44 26.75 -3.03 -16.23
C GLY A 44 25.28 -3.24 -15.82
N GLU A 45 24.83 -2.59 -14.76
CA GLU A 45 23.43 -2.63 -14.34
C GLU A 45 22.51 -1.92 -15.33
N PHE A 46 22.92 -0.79 -15.92
CA PHE A 46 22.19 -0.15 -17.01
C PHE A 46 22.11 -1.05 -18.24
N ALA A 47 23.21 -1.71 -18.65
CA ALA A 47 23.20 -2.64 -19.77
C ALA A 47 22.23 -3.81 -19.52
N LEU A 48 22.23 -4.38 -18.32
CA LEU A 48 21.32 -5.45 -17.91
C LEU A 48 19.85 -4.98 -17.89
N PHE A 49 19.60 -3.77 -17.40
CA PHE A 49 18.30 -3.12 -17.46
C PHE A 49 17.78 -2.97 -18.89
N PHE A 50 18.54 -2.35 -19.79
CA PHE A 50 18.11 -2.12 -21.17
C PHE A 50 17.95 -3.43 -21.95
N TYR A 51 18.81 -4.42 -21.73
CA TYR A 51 18.67 -5.75 -22.33
C TYR A 51 17.32 -6.41 -21.93
N ASN A 52 16.99 -6.42 -20.65
CA ASN A 52 15.73 -6.99 -20.19
C ASN A 52 14.52 -6.14 -20.61
N ALA A 53 14.63 -4.82 -20.56
CA ALA A 53 13.58 -3.92 -21.02
C ALA A 53 13.24 -4.14 -22.50
N PHE A 54 14.25 -4.30 -23.35
CA PHE A 54 14.08 -4.64 -24.77
C PHE A 54 13.32 -5.96 -24.96
N ARG A 55 13.69 -6.99 -24.21
CA ARG A 55 13.02 -8.31 -24.26
C ARG A 55 11.55 -8.21 -23.85
N TYR A 56 11.24 -7.47 -22.79
CA TYR A 56 9.89 -7.33 -22.30
C TYR A 56 8.99 -6.46 -23.19
N ASP A 57 9.53 -5.35 -23.69
CA ASP A 57 8.82 -4.51 -24.66
C ASP A 57 8.56 -5.27 -25.96
N GLY A 58 9.51 -6.09 -26.39
CA GLY A 58 9.42 -6.91 -27.59
C GLY A 58 8.20 -7.79 -27.63
N GLN A 59 7.78 -8.36 -26.48
CA GLN A 59 6.59 -9.22 -26.42
C GLN A 59 5.32 -8.49 -26.92
N ILE A 60 5.13 -7.25 -26.50
CA ILE A 60 3.97 -6.43 -26.90
C ILE A 60 4.16 -5.85 -28.30
N ILE A 61 5.35 -5.33 -28.59
CA ILE A 61 5.68 -4.74 -29.88
C ILE A 61 5.60 -5.78 -31.00
N GLY A 62 6.05 -7.02 -30.74
CA GLY A 62 5.95 -8.12 -31.70
C GLY A 62 4.49 -8.40 -32.09
N VAL A 63 3.59 -8.51 -31.09
CA VAL A 63 2.15 -8.71 -31.33
C VAL A 63 1.57 -7.54 -32.12
N MET A 64 1.86 -6.29 -31.70
CA MET A 64 1.37 -5.09 -32.40
C MET A 64 1.85 -5.03 -33.85
N SER A 65 3.11 -5.45 -34.09
CA SER A 65 3.72 -5.44 -35.44
C SER A 65 3.14 -6.54 -36.36
N VAL A 66 2.80 -7.70 -35.81
CA VAL A 66 2.11 -8.76 -36.55
C VAL A 66 0.71 -8.27 -36.98
N VAL A 67 -0.05 -7.66 -36.06
CA VAL A 67 -1.37 -7.09 -36.42
C VAL A 67 -1.23 -5.99 -37.45
N PHE A 68 -0.24 -5.08 -37.30
CA PHE A 68 0.06 -4.06 -38.30
C PHE A 68 0.35 -4.65 -39.68
N PHE A 69 1.19 -5.69 -39.74
CA PHE A 69 1.52 -6.37 -40.98
C PHE A 69 0.25 -6.88 -41.70
N PHE A 70 -0.62 -7.59 -41.03
CA PHE A 70 -1.88 -8.09 -41.62
C PHE A 70 -2.80 -6.97 -42.08
N LEU A 71 -2.93 -5.88 -41.28
CA LEU A 71 -3.72 -4.72 -41.69
C LEU A 71 -3.08 -4.01 -42.92
N ALA A 72 -1.77 -3.96 -43.01
CA ALA A 72 -1.07 -3.34 -44.14
C ALA A 72 -1.23 -4.11 -45.44
N LEU A 73 -1.56 -5.41 -45.40
CA LEU A 73 -1.90 -6.21 -46.58
C LEU A 73 -3.28 -5.79 -47.17
N LEU A 74 -4.17 -5.22 -46.33
CA LEU A 74 -5.48 -4.79 -46.82
C LEU A 74 -5.34 -3.56 -47.72
N PRO A 75 -6.23 -3.43 -48.76
CA PRO A 75 -6.23 -2.27 -49.64
C PRO A 75 -6.76 -0.98 -49.00
N LYS A 76 -7.09 -1.00 -47.70
CA LYS A 76 -7.70 0.09 -46.94
C LYS A 76 -6.66 0.88 -46.13
N GLU A 77 -6.01 1.85 -46.78
CA GLU A 77 -4.97 2.70 -46.16
C GLU A 77 -5.41 3.40 -44.85
N LYS A 78 -6.70 3.81 -44.79
CA LYS A 78 -7.26 4.48 -43.60
C LYS A 78 -7.16 3.59 -42.34
N ILE A 79 -7.38 2.29 -42.50
CA ILE A 79 -7.32 1.35 -41.34
C ILE A 79 -5.89 1.30 -40.79
N VAL A 80 -4.88 1.23 -41.66
CA VAL A 80 -3.46 1.21 -41.25
C VAL A 80 -3.09 2.49 -40.50
N LYS A 81 -3.54 3.66 -41.00
CA LYS A 81 -3.30 4.95 -40.36
C LYS A 81 -3.98 5.07 -38.99
N ILE A 82 -5.24 4.63 -38.90
CA ILE A 82 -5.96 4.61 -37.62
C ILE A 82 -5.28 3.67 -36.63
N TYR A 83 -4.90 2.48 -37.07
CA TYR A 83 -4.23 1.52 -36.20
C TYR A 83 -2.89 2.06 -35.68
N ALA A 84 -2.04 2.60 -36.55
CA ALA A 84 -0.76 3.18 -36.16
C ALA A 84 -0.95 4.35 -35.18
N PHE A 85 -1.93 5.23 -35.44
CA PHE A 85 -2.29 6.32 -34.52
C PHE A 85 -2.70 5.78 -33.16
N LEU A 86 -3.63 4.83 -33.12
CA LEU A 86 -4.14 4.28 -31.86
C LEU A 86 -3.01 3.57 -31.06
N VAL A 87 -2.16 2.77 -31.72
CA VAL A 87 -1.07 2.10 -31.02
C VAL A 87 -0.08 3.11 -30.44
N ILE A 88 0.35 4.10 -31.20
CA ILE A 88 1.28 5.14 -30.71
C ILE A 88 0.63 5.95 -29.56
N PHE A 89 -0.60 6.39 -29.76
CA PHE A 89 -1.34 7.22 -28.81
C PHE A 89 -1.58 6.50 -27.47
N ILE A 90 -2.03 5.24 -27.54
CA ILE A 90 -2.28 4.40 -26.36
C ILE A 90 -0.95 4.02 -25.68
N SER A 91 0.08 3.65 -26.45
CA SER A 91 1.39 3.28 -25.87
C SER A 91 2.02 4.45 -25.11
N THR A 92 1.94 5.65 -25.67
CA THR A 92 2.41 6.87 -25.02
C THR A 92 1.57 7.17 -23.77
N PHE A 93 0.25 7.07 -23.87
CA PHE A 93 -0.66 7.29 -22.73
C PHE A 93 -0.34 6.38 -21.56
N VAL A 94 -0.28 5.06 -21.82
CA VAL A 94 -0.06 4.05 -20.79
C VAL A 94 1.30 4.27 -20.11
N SER A 95 2.34 4.57 -20.89
CA SER A 95 3.67 4.81 -20.32
C SER A 95 3.74 6.10 -19.49
N VAL A 96 3.14 7.19 -19.98
CA VAL A 96 3.10 8.46 -19.22
C VAL A 96 2.23 8.35 -17.97
N ALA A 97 1.12 7.61 -18.06
CA ALA A 97 0.26 7.33 -16.90
C ALA A 97 1.01 6.50 -15.84
N ASN A 98 1.86 5.53 -16.27
CA ASN A 98 2.70 4.77 -15.35
C ASN A 98 3.76 5.65 -14.65
N ILE A 99 4.35 6.62 -15.36
CA ILE A 99 5.23 7.64 -14.76
C ILE A 99 4.45 8.46 -13.72
N GLY A 100 3.20 8.82 -14.02
CA GLY A 100 2.32 9.51 -13.09
C GLY A 100 2.00 8.70 -11.85
N PHE A 101 1.67 7.44 -12.04
CA PHE A 101 1.37 6.49 -10.97
C PHE A 101 2.57 6.28 -10.05
N TYR A 102 3.78 6.14 -10.63
CA TYR A 102 5.01 6.01 -9.86
C TYR A 102 5.29 7.25 -8.99
N GLY A 103 5.01 8.44 -9.50
CA GLY A 103 5.15 9.68 -8.72
C GLY A 103 4.29 9.73 -7.46
N ILE A 104 3.17 9.01 -7.45
CA ILE A 104 2.23 8.95 -6.32
C ILE A 104 2.55 7.75 -5.40
N TYR A 105 2.72 6.57 -5.99
CA TYR A 105 2.79 5.31 -5.24
C TYR A 105 4.20 4.76 -5.04
N GLN A 106 5.22 5.40 -5.64
CA GLN A 106 6.63 4.93 -5.66
C GLN A 106 6.76 3.48 -6.17
N ASP A 107 5.83 3.08 -7.02
CA ASP A 107 5.77 1.78 -7.68
C ASP A 107 5.14 1.92 -9.07
N VAL A 108 5.42 0.97 -9.96
CA VAL A 108 4.76 0.86 -11.27
C VAL A 108 3.32 0.38 -11.10
N PHE A 109 2.52 0.39 -12.16
CA PHE A 109 1.14 -0.10 -12.11
C PHE A 109 1.04 -1.45 -11.39
N ASN A 110 0.28 -1.48 -10.33
CA ASN A 110 0.02 -2.64 -9.50
C ASN A 110 -1.49 -2.73 -9.17
N ALA A 111 -1.88 -3.66 -8.30
CA ALA A 111 -3.27 -3.88 -7.93
C ALA A 111 -3.97 -2.63 -7.36
N SER A 112 -3.23 -1.65 -6.83
CA SER A 112 -3.79 -0.39 -6.34
C SER A 112 -4.42 0.45 -7.46
N LEU A 113 -4.05 0.22 -8.73
CA LEU A 113 -4.71 0.83 -9.88
C LEU A 113 -6.21 0.47 -9.97
N LEU A 114 -6.61 -0.68 -9.42
CA LEU A 114 -8.02 -1.08 -9.33
C LEU A 114 -8.84 -0.17 -8.41
N GLY A 115 -8.18 0.53 -7.48
CA GLY A 115 -8.78 1.58 -6.66
C GLY A 115 -9.43 2.67 -7.51
N LEU A 116 -8.87 3.03 -8.68
CA LEU A 116 -9.46 4.01 -9.59
C LEU A 116 -10.90 3.69 -10.02
N ILE A 117 -11.33 2.42 -9.93
CA ILE A 117 -12.70 1.99 -10.25
C ILE A 117 -13.64 2.35 -9.09
N TYR A 118 -13.15 2.33 -7.87
CA TYR A 118 -13.92 2.40 -6.63
C TYR A 118 -13.72 3.71 -5.85
N ASP A 119 -12.61 4.42 -6.12
CA ASP A 119 -12.29 5.67 -5.45
C ASP A 119 -13.10 6.85 -5.99
N ASP A 120 -13.15 7.93 -5.23
CA ASP A 120 -13.71 9.20 -5.68
C ASP A 120 -12.83 9.79 -6.80
N ARG A 121 -13.31 9.63 -8.03
CA ARG A 121 -12.62 10.10 -9.24
C ARG A 121 -12.32 11.59 -9.22
N LYS A 122 -13.20 12.39 -8.58
CA LYS A 122 -13.01 13.83 -8.44
C LYS A 122 -11.85 14.12 -7.52
N ALA A 123 -11.80 13.48 -6.35
CA ALA A 123 -10.69 13.62 -5.39
C ALA A 123 -9.34 13.22 -5.99
N ILE A 124 -9.29 12.10 -6.73
CA ILE A 124 -8.08 11.66 -7.45
C ILE A 124 -7.61 12.72 -8.46
N PHE A 125 -8.55 13.24 -9.27
CA PHE A 125 -8.23 14.23 -10.30
C PHE A 125 -7.76 15.55 -9.70
N GLU A 126 -8.43 16.04 -8.66
CA GLU A 126 -8.04 17.26 -7.94
C GLU A 126 -6.68 17.10 -7.24
N THR A 127 -6.43 15.95 -6.64
CA THR A 127 -5.10 15.62 -6.07
C THR A 127 -4.02 15.64 -7.15
N ALA A 128 -4.26 15.00 -8.28
CA ALA A 128 -3.31 14.96 -9.39
C ALA A 128 -3.02 16.36 -9.96
N LEU A 129 -4.00 17.26 -9.95
CA LEU A 129 -3.83 18.65 -10.36
C LEU A 129 -3.12 19.49 -9.29
N GLY A 130 -3.49 19.33 -8.02
CA GLY A 130 -3.09 20.21 -6.92
C GLY A 130 -1.76 19.87 -6.25
N ALA A 131 -1.31 18.62 -6.32
CA ALA A 131 -0.22 18.09 -5.48
C ALA A 131 1.19 18.19 -6.09
N ASN A 132 1.45 19.08 -7.03
CA ASN A 132 2.74 19.17 -7.73
C ASN A 132 3.20 17.88 -8.43
N TYR A 133 2.26 16.96 -8.71
CA TYR A 133 2.57 15.74 -9.50
C TYR A 133 2.76 16.02 -10.98
N GLY A 134 2.63 17.29 -11.42
CA GLY A 134 2.87 17.71 -12.79
C GLY A 134 1.90 17.07 -13.80
N LEU A 135 0.62 16.88 -13.44
CA LEU A 135 -0.37 16.27 -14.35
C LEU A 135 -0.44 17.03 -15.67
N THR A 136 -0.47 18.37 -15.65
CA THR A 136 -0.50 19.19 -16.86
C THR A 136 0.68 18.91 -17.78
N TYR A 137 1.89 18.83 -17.22
CA TYR A 137 3.10 18.50 -17.99
C TYR A 137 3.06 17.07 -18.53
N LYS A 138 2.51 16.12 -17.79
CA LYS A 138 2.36 14.72 -18.23
C LYS A 138 1.34 14.62 -19.37
N VAL A 139 0.21 15.30 -19.28
CA VAL A 139 -0.77 15.38 -20.39
C VAL A 139 -0.14 16.00 -21.63
N LEU A 140 0.60 17.10 -21.46
CA LEU A 140 1.31 17.75 -22.56
C LEU A 140 2.37 16.80 -23.16
N LEU A 141 3.17 16.13 -22.33
CA LEU A 141 4.15 15.14 -22.76
C LEU A 141 3.48 14.01 -23.58
N TRP A 142 2.37 13.45 -23.09
CA TRP A 142 1.61 12.46 -23.83
C TRP A 142 1.18 12.93 -25.20
N LEU A 143 0.57 14.12 -25.31
CA LEU A 143 0.09 14.67 -26.56
C LEU A 143 1.25 14.98 -27.54
N VAL A 144 2.30 15.66 -27.06
CA VAL A 144 3.46 16.05 -27.89
C VAL A 144 4.19 14.83 -28.41
N VAL A 145 4.49 13.84 -27.55
CA VAL A 145 5.16 12.60 -27.96
C VAL A 145 4.31 11.79 -28.94
N SER A 146 2.99 11.70 -28.68
CA SER A 146 2.08 11.00 -29.60
C SER A 146 2.05 11.63 -30.98
N VAL A 147 1.94 12.96 -31.05
CA VAL A 147 1.92 13.70 -32.32
C VAL A 147 3.26 13.57 -33.04
N LEU A 148 4.37 13.73 -32.32
CA LEU A 148 5.72 13.63 -32.89
C LEU A 148 5.95 12.23 -33.51
N PHE A 149 5.70 11.15 -32.77
CA PHE A 149 5.93 9.80 -33.25
C PHE A 149 4.95 9.39 -34.35
N TYR A 150 3.70 9.85 -34.29
CA TYR A 150 2.76 9.63 -35.39
C TYR A 150 3.15 10.40 -36.65
N ALA A 151 3.58 11.65 -36.55
CA ALA A 151 4.07 12.43 -37.67
C ALA A 151 5.32 11.79 -38.30
N LEU A 152 6.26 11.33 -37.47
CA LEU A 152 7.43 10.60 -37.91
C LEU A 152 7.04 9.30 -38.66
N TRP A 153 6.12 8.53 -38.07
CA TRP A 153 5.58 7.34 -38.72
C TRP A 153 4.92 7.69 -40.05
N ALA A 154 4.04 8.68 -40.10
CA ALA A 154 3.33 9.07 -41.32
C ALA A 154 4.26 9.53 -42.44
N PHE A 155 5.29 10.29 -42.08
CA PHE A 155 6.31 10.74 -43.03
C PHE A 155 7.06 9.55 -43.70
N PHE A 156 7.62 8.64 -42.90
CA PHE A 156 8.34 7.50 -43.43
C PHE A 156 7.41 6.48 -44.07
N HIS A 157 6.21 6.26 -43.54
CA HIS A 157 5.21 5.41 -44.14
C HIS A 157 4.87 5.88 -45.55
N ALA A 158 4.71 7.20 -45.81
CA ALA A 158 4.46 7.76 -47.13
C ALA A 158 5.64 7.55 -48.08
N GLN A 159 6.87 7.48 -47.63
CA GLN A 159 8.04 7.16 -48.46
C GLN A 159 8.13 5.65 -48.73
N ILE A 160 7.93 4.81 -47.72
CA ILE A 160 8.00 3.36 -47.85
C ILE A 160 6.91 2.81 -48.78
N THR A 161 5.70 3.41 -48.77
CA THR A 161 4.62 3.01 -49.68
C THR A 161 4.94 3.21 -51.15
N LYS A 162 5.91 4.09 -51.48
CA LYS A 162 6.38 4.30 -52.88
C LYS A 162 7.30 3.19 -53.36
N ILE A 163 7.79 2.31 -52.50
CA ILE A 163 8.69 1.23 -52.89
C ILE A 163 7.92 0.24 -53.75
N GLN A 164 8.36 0.14 -55.01
CA GLN A 164 7.81 -0.80 -55.97
C GLN A 164 8.66 -2.09 -56.04
N GLY A 165 8.00 -3.19 -56.27
CA GLY A 165 8.67 -4.48 -56.52
C GLY A 165 7.63 -5.57 -56.72
N LYS A 166 7.71 -6.24 -57.88
CA LYS A 166 6.77 -7.33 -58.22
C LYS A 166 7.20 -8.68 -57.63
N LYS A 167 8.46 -8.82 -57.21
CA LYS A 167 8.97 -10.11 -56.71
C LYS A 167 8.61 -10.26 -55.20
N PHE A 168 8.11 -11.42 -54.86
CA PHE A 168 7.90 -11.84 -53.47
C PHE A 168 9.27 -12.14 -52.83
N HIS A 169 9.61 -11.39 -51.78
CA HIS A 169 10.89 -11.59 -51.09
C HIS A 169 10.67 -12.51 -49.88
N ILE A 170 10.70 -13.82 -50.10
CA ILE A 170 10.51 -14.86 -49.08
C ILE A 170 11.48 -14.64 -47.91
N SER A 171 12.75 -14.33 -48.21
CA SER A 171 13.76 -14.11 -47.16
C SER A 171 13.43 -12.95 -46.22
N LEU A 172 12.92 -11.83 -46.73
CA LEU A 172 12.47 -10.70 -45.90
C LEU A 172 11.25 -11.04 -45.06
N PHE A 173 10.30 -11.79 -45.61
CA PHE A 173 9.14 -12.26 -44.88
C PHE A 173 9.55 -13.23 -43.77
N VAL A 174 10.40 -14.20 -44.07
CA VAL A 174 10.92 -15.15 -43.07
C VAL A 174 11.68 -14.41 -41.97
N ALA A 175 12.54 -13.45 -42.34
CA ALA A 175 13.24 -12.63 -41.34
C ALA A 175 12.31 -11.85 -40.45
N PHE A 176 11.25 -11.22 -41.00
CA PHE A 176 10.24 -10.53 -40.22
C PHE A 176 9.47 -11.48 -39.30
N ALA A 177 9.03 -12.62 -39.81
CA ALA A 177 8.30 -13.62 -39.05
C ALA A 177 9.15 -14.20 -37.90
N LEU A 178 10.42 -14.53 -38.17
CA LEU A 178 11.35 -15.01 -37.14
C LEU A 178 11.62 -13.94 -36.07
N LEU A 179 11.77 -12.67 -36.47
CA LEU A 179 11.95 -11.58 -35.56
C LEU A 179 10.71 -11.40 -34.69
N CYS A 180 9.50 -11.41 -35.27
CA CYS A 180 8.25 -11.33 -34.48
C CYS A 180 8.10 -12.50 -33.49
N LEU A 181 8.45 -13.72 -33.93
CA LEU A 181 8.44 -14.89 -33.04
C LEU A 181 9.44 -14.75 -31.89
N PHE A 182 10.64 -14.28 -32.19
CA PHE A 182 11.63 -13.99 -31.14
C PHE A 182 11.17 -12.94 -30.18
N GLU A 183 10.65 -11.83 -30.66
CA GLU A 183 10.13 -10.73 -29.83
C GLU A 183 8.96 -11.20 -28.95
N ILE A 184 7.93 -11.84 -29.52
CA ILE A 184 6.77 -12.33 -28.76
C ILE A 184 7.18 -13.35 -27.71
N ASN A 185 8.17 -14.19 -28.01
CA ASN A 185 8.71 -15.15 -27.05
C ASN A 185 9.61 -14.50 -25.99
N GLY A 186 10.19 -13.34 -26.31
CA GLY A 186 11.08 -12.57 -25.44
C GLY A 186 12.48 -13.17 -25.24
N GLN A 187 12.76 -14.32 -25.87
CA GLN A 187 14.07 -14.98 -25.84
C GLN A 187 14.21 -16.04 -26.97
N ILE A 188 15.45 -16.43 -27.24
CA ILE A 188 15.74 -17.55 -28.15
C ILE A 188 15.41 -18.87 -27.42
N GLY A 189 14.50 -19.67 -27.96
CA GLY A 189 14.11 -20.95 -27.41
C GLY A 189 12.61 -21.21 -27.42
N LEU A 190 12.20 -22.43 -27.02
CA LEU A 190 10.80 -22.83 -27.02
C LEU A 190 10.01 -22.37 -25.75
N LYS A 191 10.72 -22.03 -24.69
CA LYS A 191 10.10 -21.50 -23.47
C LYS A 191 10.13 -19.98 -23.51
N GLY A 192 8.98 -19.36 -23.69
CA GLY A 192 8.83 -17.91 -23.62
C GLY A 192 9.06 -17.34 -22.21
N ILE A 193 9.28 -16.04 -22.13
CA ILE A 193 9.31 -15.33 -20.86
C ILE A 193 7.92 -15.38 -20.23
N SER A 194 7.86 -15.79 -18.96
CA SER A 194 6.60 -15.80 -18.21
C SER A 194 6.03 -14.38 -18.07
N LEU A 195 4.75 -14.22 -18.36
CA LEU A 195 4.04 -12.94 -18.21
C LEU A 195 3.74 -12.56 -16.73
N GLY A 196 3.89 -13.49 -15.79
CA GLY A 196 3.33 -13.30 -14.45
C GLY A 196 4.29 -13.20 -13.29
N LYS A 197 5.49 -13.82 -13.35
CA LYS A 197 6.34 -13.98 -12.15
C LYS A 197 7.83 -14.04 -12.44
N GLU A 198 8.28 -13.45 -13.53
CA GLU A 198 9.71 -13.48 -13.79
C GLU A 198 10.44 -12.52 -12.84
N ILE A 199 11.42 -13.06 -12.14
CA ILE A 199 12.34 -12.25 -11.34
C ILE A 199 13.24 -11.50 -12.32
N VAL A 200 13.11 -10.17 -12.34
CA VAL A 200 13.95 -9.31 -13.15
C VAL A 200 15.36 -9.27 -12.54
N PRO A 201 16.41 -9.76 -13.23
CA PRO A 201 17.75 -9.88 -12.66
C PRO A 201 18.50 -8.53 -12.67
N VAL A 202 17.84 -7.44 -12.23
CA VAL A 202 18.45 -6.10 -12.13
C VAL A 202 18.61 -5.78 -10.65
N PRO A 203 19.85 -5.57 -10.15
CA PRO A 203 20.12 -5.36 -8.74
C PRO A 203 19.47 -4.09 -8.17
N ASN A 204 19.57 -2.97 -8.88
CA ASN A 204 18.97 -1.71 -8.46
C ASN A 204 17.44 -1.81 -8.41
N ALA A 205 16.82 -1.45 -7.30
CA ALA A 205 15.38 -1.62 -7.05
C ALA A 205 14.51 -0.79 -8.00
N PHE A 206 14.86 0.48 -8.23
CA PHE A 206 14.12 1.36 -9.14
C PHE A 206 14.18 0.86 -10.58
N LEU A 207 15.38 0.57 -11.10
CA LEU A 207 15.53 0.03 -12.46
C LEU A 207 14.79 -1.30 -12.61
N ARG A 208 14.84 -2.17 -11.60
CA ARG A 208 14.11 -3.44 -11.60
C ARG A 208 12.59 -3.24 -11.73
N GLN A 209 12.01 -2.28 -11.00
CA GLN A 209 10.58 -1.96 -11.10
C GLN A 209 10.19 -1.52 -12.51
N ILE A 210 10.91 -0.57 -13.10
CA ILE A 210 10.56 -0.01 -14.42
C ILE A 210 10.99 -0.87 -15.60
N THR A 211 11.70 -1.97 -15.38
CA THR A 211 12.22 -2.85 -16.47
C THR A 211 11.08 -3.50 -17.26
N GLN A 212 9.99 -3.90 -16.60
CA GLN A 212 8.93 -4.67 -17.25
C GLN A 212 8.09 -3.85 -18.25
N GLY A 213 7.94 -2.54 -18.02
CA GLY A 213 7.21 -1.62 -18.88
C GLY A 213 5.71 -1.59 -18.68
N ALA A 214 5.14 -0.44 -18.99
CA ALA A 214 3.77 -0.07 -18.59
C ALA A 214 2.66 -1.04 -19.07
N PHE A 215 2.77 -1.60 -20.27
CA PHE A 215 1.78 -2.57 -20.75
C PHE A 215 1.83 -3.89 -20.00
N ARG A 216 3.02 -4.34 -19.65
CA ARG A 216 3.19 -5.57 -18.88
C ARG A 216 2.71 -5.37 -17.45
N ASP A 217 2.96 -4.18 -16.90
CA ASP A 217 2.43 -3.78 -15.60
C ASP A 217 0.88 -3.78 -15.60
N LEU A 218 0.23 -3.23 -16.63
CA LEU A 218 -1.24 -3.30 -16.79
C LEU A 218 -1.77 -4.73 -16.94
N LEU A 219 -1.07 -5.56 -17.70
CA LEU A 219 -1.43 -6.98 -17.81
C LEU A 219 -1.34 -7.67 -16.44
N TYR A 220 -0.32 -7.32 -15.65
CA TYR A 220 -0.18 -7.81 -14.28
C TYR A 220 -1.36 -7.36 -13.38
N VAL A 221 -1.80 -6.10 -13.50
CA VAL A 221 -3.00 -5.61 -12.78
C VAL A 221 -4.24 -6.44 -13.15
N TYR A 222 -4.46 -6.66 -14.45
CA TYR A 222 -5.57 -7.50 -14.93
C TYR A 222 -5.49 -8.94 -14.41
N MET A 223 -4.30 -9.55 -14.46
CA MET A 223 -4.06 -10.90 -13.93
C MET A 223 -4.27 -10.96 -12.42
N SER A 224 -3.86 -9.92 -11.69
CA SER A 224 -4.08 -9.79 -10.25
C SER A 224 -5.58 -9.72 -9.92
N TYR A 225 -6.34 -8.93 -10.67
CA TYR A 225 -7.80 -8.88 -10.54
C TYR A 225 -8.45 -10.25 -10.81
N ALA A 226 -8.06 -10.89 -11.91
CA ALA A 226 -8.56 -12.21 -12.26
C ALA A 226 -8.17 -13.26 -11.19
N LYS A 227 -6.98 -13.12 -10.60
CA LYS A 227 -6.51 -13.96 -9.50
C LYS A 227 -7.35 -13.78 -8.24
N ILE A 228 -7.65 -12.52 -7.85
CA ILE A 228 -8.53 -12.23 -6.70
C ILE A 228 -9.88 -12.94 -6.88
N ALA A 229 -10.47 -12.84 -8.08
CA ALA A 229 -11.75 -13.48 -8.39
C ALA A 229 -11.69 -15.00 -8.31
N LYS A 230 -10.54 -15.60 -8.62
CA LYS A 230 -10.30 -17.05 -8.65
C LYS A 230 -9.40 -17.53 -7.51
N SER A 231 -9.15 -16.68 -6.50
CA SER A 231 -8.22 -17.01 -5.41
C SER A 231 -8.61 -18.29 -4.70
N ALA A 232 -7.61 -19.09 -4.39
CA ALA A 232 -7.74 -20.37 -3.69
C ALA A 232 -6.74 -20.45 -2.53
N PHE A 233 -6.97 -21.35 -1.58
CA PHE A 233 -6.09 -21.55 -0.43
C PHE A 233 -4.63 -21.79 -0.82
N LYS A 234 -4.41 -22.57 -1.86
CA LYS A 234 -3.08 -22.89 -2.43
C LYS A 234 -2.29 -21.67 -2.96
N ASP A 235 -2.93 -20.51 -3.13
CA ASP A 235 -2.22 -19.29 -3.56
C ASP A 235 -1.37 -18.69 -2.44
N TYR A 236 -1.63 -19.09 -1.19
CA TYR A 236 -0.92 -18.60 -0.01
C TYR A 236 0.07 -19.61 0.52
N THR A 237 -0.24 -20.91 0.46
CA THR A 237 0.62 -22.01 0.93
C THR A 237 0.41 -23.25 0.09
N ASP A 238 1.47 -24.05 -0.11
CA ASP A 238 1.40 -25.34 -0.80
C ASP A 238 0.86 -26.47 0.12
N GLU A 239 0.60 -26.16 1.38
CA GLU A 239 0.08 -27.12 2.36
C GLU A 239 -1.44 -27.29 2.20
N SER A 240 -1.97 -28.49 2.58
CA SER A 240 -3.41 -28.66 2.68
C SER A 240 -3.99 -27.83 3.83
N PRO A 241 -5.30 -27.45 3.78
CA PRO A 241 -5.94 -26.67 4.84
C PRO A 241 -5.73 -27.25 6.24
N LEU A 242 -5.90 -28.55 6.43
CA LEU A 242 -5.67 -29.21 7.72
C LEU A 242 -4.20 -29.16 8.15
N THR A 243 -3.27 -29.36 7.21
CA THR A 243 -1.83 -29.30 7.51
C THR A 243 -1.39 -27.90 7.91
N ALA A 244 -1.85 -26.89 7.20
CA ALA A 244 -1.56 -25.48 7.52
C ALA A 244 -2.10 -25.12 8.91
N THR A 245 -3.31 -25.57 9.24
CA THR A 245 -3.93 -25.35 10.56
C THR A 245 -3.11 -25.99 11.66
N ARG A 246 -2.77 -27.29 11.52
CA ARG A 246 -1.95 -28.01 12.52
C ARG A 246 -0.63 -27.29 12.79
N LYS A 247 0.06 -26.89 11.74
CA LYS A 247 1.37 -26.22 11.88
C LYS A 247 1.24 -24.81 12.46
N PHE A 248 0.23 -24.05 12.04
CA PHE A 248 0.04 -22.67 12.55
C PHE A 248 -0.27 -22.66 14.04
N PHE A 249 -1.13 -23.57 14.50
CA PHE A 249 -1.53 -23.68 15.90
C PHE A 249 -0.68 -24.68 16.71
N ALA A 250 0.36 -25.27 16.12
CA ALA A 250 1.22 -26.27 16.74
C ALA A 250 0.43 -27.46 17.35
N LEU A 251 -0.59 -27.96 16.64
CA LEU A 251 -1.46 -29.04 17.09
C LEU A 251 -0.81 -30.39 16.88
N ASN A 252 -0.92 -31.26 17.89
CA ASN A 252 -0.42 -32.65 17.84
C ASN A 252 -1.45 -33.68 17.33
N ASP A 253 -2.69 -33.20 17.09
CA ASP A 253 -3.75 -34.10 16.57
C ASP A 253 -3.57 -34.33 15.07
N LEU A 254 -3.07 -35.54 14.73
CA LEU A 254 -2.85 -35.97 13.35
C LEU A 254 -4.08 -36.65 12.72
N ASN A 255 -5.10 -37.01 13.50
CA ASN A 255 -6.23 -37.81 13.06
C ASN A 255 -7.49 -36.99 12.77
N SER A 256 -7.54 -35.73 13.18
CA SER A 256 -8.71 -34.91 12.94
C SER A 256 -8.91 -34.66 11.45
N SER A 257 -10.13 -34.84 10.95
CA SER A 257 -10.56 -34.58 9.58
C SER A 257 -11.08 -33.16 9.38
N GLU A 258 -11.28 -32.41 10.48
CA GLU A 258 -11.71 -30.98 10.46
C GLU A 258 -11.28 -30.28 11.75
N PHE A 259 -11.20 -28.96 11.69
CA PHE A 259 -10.99 -28.10 12.86
C PHE A 259 -11.98 -26.93 12.84
N ASN A 260 -12.35 -26.46 14.02
CA ASN A 260 -13.10 -25.23 14.20
C ASN A 260 -12.13 -24.07 14.48
N LEU A 261 -11.92 -23.20 13.51
CA LEU A 261 -11.01 -22.05 13.64
C LEU A 261 -11.49 -21.06 14.69
N SER A 262 -12.80 -20.95 14.95
CA SER A 262 -13.34 -20.11 16.03
C SER A 262 -12.81 -20.55 17.39
N GLU A 263 -12.80 -21.88 17.65
CA GLU A 263 -12.26 -22.44 18.89
C GLU A 263 -10.74 -22.29 18.98
N LEU A 264 -10.01 -22.54 17.89
CA LEU A 264 -8.55 -22.44 17.85
C LEU A 264 -8.04 -21.00 18.02
N LEU A 265 -8.80 -20.02 17.55
CA LEU A 265 -8.50 -18.58 17.69
C LEU A 265 -8.97 -18.01 19.03
N GLN A 266 -9.75 -18.79 19.81
CA GLN A 266 -10.30 -18.31 21.08
C GLN A 266 -9.20 -18.05 22.10
N LYS A 267 -9.25 -16.87 22.71
CA LYS A 267 -8.40 -16.43 23.81
C LYS A 267 -9.28 -16.11 25.01
N GLU A 268 -8.71 -16.16 26.20
CA GLU A 268 -9.39 -15.85 27.45
C GLU A 268 -8.58 -14.85 28.25
N VAL A 269 -9.23 -13.78 28.68
CA VAL A 269 -8.62 -12.75 29.54
C VAL A 269 -8.28 -13.33 30.90
N SER A 270 -6.99 -13.42 31.23
CA SER A 270 -6.53 -14.03 32.46
C SER A 270 -6.04 -13.06 33.55
N ASN A 271 -5.64 -11.85 33.16
CA ASN A 271 -5.12 -10.82 34.06
C ASN A 271 -5.64 -9.43 33.68
N PRO A 272 -6.93 -9.15 33.88
CA PRO A 272 -7.50 -7.87 33.48
C PRO A 272 -6.84 -6.69 34.20
N SER A 273 -6.82 -5.54 33.56
CA SER A 273 -6.43 -4.29 34.21
C SER A 273 -7.43 -3.95 35.30
N LYS A 274 -6.94 -3.44 36.44
CA LYS A 274 -7.80 -2.85 37.47
C LYS A 274 -8.29 -1.45 37.10
N ALA A 275 -7.78 -0.84 36.04
CA ALA A 275 -8.19 0.47 35.56
C ALA A 275 -9.58 0.38 34.90
N GLN A 276 -10.50 1.23 35.34
CA GLN A 276 -11.81 1.33 34.68
C GLN A 276 -11.73 2.26 33.50
N ILE A 277 -11.44 1.73 32.32
CA ILE A 277 -11.38 2.48 31.07
C ILE A 277 -12.79 2.58 30.50
N ASN A 278 -13.29 3.82 30.40
CA ASN A 278 -14.62 4.11 29.88
C ASN A 278 -14.59 4.59 28.42
N HIS A 279 -13.49 5.21 27.99
CA HIS A 279 -13.38 5.77 26.66
C HIS A 279 -12.11 5.25 25.98
N ILE A 280 -12.24 4.68 24.79
CA ILE A 280 -11.15 4.14 24.01
C ILE A 280 -11.07 4.95 22.71
N PHE A 281 -9.92 5.57 22.46
CA PHE A 281 -9.60 6.28 21.23
C PHE A 281 -8.54 5.49 20.47
N TYR A 282 -8.95 4.74 19.47
CA TYR A 282 -8.07 3.99 18.59
C TYR A 282 -7.81 4.82 17.35
N ILE A 283 -6.65 5.46 17.28
CA ILE A 283 -6.29 6.45 16.27
C ILE A 283 -5.35 5.78 15.26
N VAL A 284 -5.82 5.67 14.03
CA VAL A 284 -5.07 5.25 12.86
C VAL A 284 -4.73 6.52 12.09
N ALA A 285 -3.50 6.97 12.22
CA ALA A 285 -3.04 8.22 11.64
C ALA A 285 -2.50 7.99 10.22
N GLU A 286 -3.00 8.75 9.24
CA GLU A 286 -2.63 8.66 7.83
C GLU A 286 -1.12 8.77 7.65
N SER A 287 -0.51 7.74 7.05
CA SER A 287 0.91 7.71 6.69
C SER A 287 1.88 8.02 7.85
N LEU A 288 1.49 7.74 9.10
CA LEU A 288 2.37 7.89 10.26
C LEU A 288 3.35 6.73 10.32
N SER A 289 4.60 7.01 9.96
CA SER A 289 5.68 6.03 9.85
C SER A 289 6.60 6.00 11.07
N GLU A 290 7.21 4.83 11.35
CA GLU A 290 8.13 4.68 12.48
C GLU A 290 9.35 5.61 12.37
N TRP A 291 9.89 5.83 11.17
CA TRP A 291 11.06 6.68 10.95
C TRP A 291 10.87 8.14 11.37
N HIS A 292 9.62 8.63 11.46
CA HIS A 292 9.36 9.98 11.96
C HIS A 292 9.88 10.17 13.40
N PHE A 293 10.05 9.08 14.14
CA PHE A 293 10.57 9.07 15.49
C PHE A 293 12.10 8.91 15.55
N ASP A 294 12.79 8.69 14.43
CA ASP A 294 14.25 8.51 14.43
C ASP A 294 14.96 9.78 14.88
N ASP A 295 16.08 9.59 15.61
CA ASP A 295 16.87 10.70 16.17
C ASP A 295 17.55 11.58 15.11
N GLU A 296 17.71 11.08 13.89
CA GLU A 296 18.21 11.83 12.75
C GLU A 296 17.36 13.09 12.48
N PHE A 297 16.05 13.02 12.73
CA PHE A 297 15.09 14.12 12.48
C PHE A 297 14.75 14.96 13.72
N LYS A 298 15.43 14.73 14.85
CA LYS A 298 15.14 15.45 16.11
C LYS A 298 15.28 16.98 15.98
N ASP A 299 16.26 17.44 15.20
CA ASP A 299 16.53 18.86 15.02
C ASP A 299 15.47 19.56 14.17
N LEU A 300 14.75 18.81 13.32
CA LEU A 300 13.54 19.29 12.65
C LEU A 300 12.36 19.45 13.61
N GLY A 301 12.34 18.70 14.70
CA GLY A 301 11.22 18.63 15.62
C GLY A 301 10.12 17.65 15.17
N LEU A 302 10.45 16.68 14.30
CA LEU A 302 9.49 15.63 13.95
C LEU A 302 9.09 14.85 15.20
N MET A 303 7.81 14.63 15.37
CA MET A 303 7.20 13.92 16.50
C MET A 303 7.63 14.43 17.87
N SER A 304 7.94 15.72 17.99
CA SER A 304 8.41 16.30 19.25
C SER A 304 7.36 16.23 20.37
N GLU A 305 6.10 16.43 20.04
CA GLU A 305 4.99 16.42 20.99
C GLU A 305 4.64 15.00 21.43
N LEU A 306 4.59 14.05 20.49
CA LEU A 306 4.38 12.63 20.82
C LEU A 306 5.59 12.02 21.54
N LYS A 307 6.84 12.46 21.21
CA LYS A 307 8.04 12.06 21.96
C LYS A 307 7.98 12.53 23.43
N MET A 308 7.36 13.67 23.72
CA MET A 308 7.10 14.09 25.10
C MET A 308 6.08 13.19 25.80
N LEU A 309 4.99 12.85 25.11
CA LEU A 309 3.98 11.95 25.64
C LEU A 309 4.56 10.56 25.97
N ILE A 310 5.39 10.01 25.08
CA ILE A 310 6.01 8.68 25.27
C ILE A 310 6.92 8.62 26.52
N LYS A 311 7.42 9.75 27.01
CA LYS A 311 8.25 9.82 28.23
C LYS A 311 7.42 9.73 29.52
N GLU A 312 6.11 9.82 29.46
CA GLU A 312 5.25 9.67 30.64
C GLU A 312 5.24 8.21 31.13
N LYS A 313 5.12 8.03 32.46
CA LYS A 313 5.20 6.69 33.09
C LYS A 313 4.11 5.72 32.66
N ASN A 314 2.99 6.23 32.15
CA ASN A 314 1.81 5.51 31.71
C ASN A 314 1.62 5.55 30.19
N ALA A 315 2.69 5.90 29.47
CA ALA A 315 2.81 5.79 28.04
C ALA A 315 3.79 4.65 27.66
N PHE A 316 3.46 3.93 26.59
CA PHE A 316 4.23 2.78 26.11
C PHE A 316 4.37 2.91 24.60
N LYS A 317 5.58 2.72 24.09
CA LYS A 317 5.85 2.65 22.64
C LYS A 317 6.61 1.36 22.34
N ALA A 318 6.13 0.60 21.35
CA ALA A 318 6.84 -0.58 20.85
C ALA A 318 8.16 -0.16 20.15
N GLU A 319 9.21 -0.97 20.28
CA GLU A 319 10.49 -0.72 19.59
C GLU A 319 10.37 -0.95 18.08
N LEU A 320 9.63 -2.00 17.70
CA LEU A 320 9.27 -2.28 16.32
C LEU A 320 7.82 -2.71 16.24
N PHE A 321 7.07 -2.05 15.40
CA PHE A 321 5.69 -2.41 15.14
C PHE A 321 5.45 -2.48 13.63
N LEU A 322 5.05 -3.66 13.13
CA LEU A 322 4.91 -3.89 11.69
C LEU A 322 3.51 -3.52 11.20
N GLN A 323 3.47 -2.89 10.04
CA GLN A 323 2.22 -2.77 9.28
C GLN A 323 1.74 -4.15 8.79
N ASN A 324 0.43 -4.39 8.75
CA ASN A 324 -0.15 -5.58 8.14
C ASN A 324 -0.73 -5.33 6.75
N ALA A 325 -0.54 -4.13 6.20
CA ALA A 325 -0.92 -3.77 4.84
C ALA A 325 -0.11 -2.58 4.35
N SER A 326 -0.13 -2.32 3.03
CA SER A 326 0.66 -1.27 2.37
C SER A 326 -0.18 -0.09 1.86
N SER A 327 -1.45 -0.01 2.23
CA SER A 327 -2.35 1.10 1.87
C SER A 327 -3.47 1.22 2.89
N THR A 328 -4.03 2.42 3.00
CA THR A 328 -5.04 2.79 3.99
C THR A 328 -6.21 1.82 4.07
N ILE A 329 -6.89 1.55 2.94
CA ILE A 329 -8.06 0.67 2.97
C ILE A 329 -7.72 -0.77 3.35
N LYS A 330 -6.59 -1.30 2.88
CA LYS A 330 -6.14 -2.65 3.24
C LYS A 330 -5.72 -2.74 4.70
N SER A 331 -5.16 -1.66 5.24
CA SER A 331 -4.82 -1.56 6.67
C SER A 331 -6.08 -1.51 7.53
N LEU A 332 -7.07 -0.74 7.12
CA LEU A 332 -8.38 -0.71 7.79
C LEU A 332 -9.08 -2.06 7.71
N ASP A 333 -8.99 -2.78 6.57
CA ASP A 333 -9.52 -4.14 6.45
C ASP A 333 -8.97 -5.06 7.56
N VAL A 334 -7.64 -5.04 7.79
CA VAL A 334 -6.99 -5.84 8.85
C VAL A 334 -7.41 -5.36 10.24
N GLN A 335 -7.32 -4.07 10.51
CA GLN A 335 -7.54 -3.52 11.84
C GLN A 335 -9.02 -3.56 12.27
N ILE A 336 -9.94 -3.55 11.31
CA ILE A 336 -11.38 -3.70 11.56
C ILE A 336 -11.77 -5.17 11.71
N SER A 337 -11.33 -6.04 10.78
CA SER A 337 -11.77 -7.44 10.74
C SER A 337 -11.01 -8.38 11.68
N GLY A 338 -9.76 -8.06 12.00
CA GLY A 338 -8.85 -8.96 12.70
C GLY A 338 -8.29 -10.09 11.82
N LEU A 339 -8.48 -10.04 10.48
CA LEU A 339 -7.92 -10.99 9.52
C LEU A 339 -6.63 -10.47 8.90
N PHE A 340 -5.70 -11.37 8.58
CA PHE A 340 -4.52 -11.00 7.78
C PHE A 340 -4.90 -10.61 6.36
N GLN A 341 -4.15 -9.66 5.78
CA GLN A 341 -4.39 -9.15 4.43
C GLN A 341 -4.14 -10.24 3.37
N THR A 342 -5.18 -10.56 2.61
CA THR A 342 -5.22 -11.62 1.59
C THR A 342 -5.33 -11.09 0.16
N GLU A 343 -5.23 -9.78 -0.05
CA GLU A 343 -5.50 -9.11 -1.33
C GLU A 343 -6.98 -9.26 -1.79
N ILE A 344 -7.85 -9.82 -0.97
CA ILE A 344 -9.31 -9.78 -1.18
C ILE A 344 -9.83 -8.49 -0.56
N PRO A 345 -10.52 -7.64 -1.32
CA PRO A 345 -11.07 -6.40 -0.78
C PRO A 345 -12.33 -6.70 0.06
N LEU A 346 -12.15 -6.87 1.37
CA LEU A 346 -13.25 -7.17 2.30
C LEU A 346 -14.31 -6.07 2.28
N ASN A 347 -13.88 -4.82 2.23
CA ASN A 347 -14.73 -3.65 2.15
C ASN A 347 -15.67 -3.64 0.92
N LEU A 348 -15.26 -4.22 -0.20
CA LEU A 348 -16.08 -4.30 -1.42
C LEU A 348 -16.99 -5.53 -1.45
N SER A 349 -16.78 -6.47 -0.53
CA SER A 349 -17.55 -7.71 -0.43
C SER A 349 -18.72 -7.59 0.55
N VAL A 350 -19.10 -6.38 0.94
CA VAL A 350 -20.23 -6.11 1.85
C VAL A 350 -21.51 -6.80 1.37
N GLY A 351 -22.22 -7.43 2.29
CA GLY A 351 -23.42 -8.24 2.00
C GLY A 351 -23.13 -9.73 1.75
N LYS A 352 -21.88 -10.10 1.53
CA LYS A 352 -21.40 -11.50 1.48
C LYS A 352 -20.64 -11.91 2.75
N ASN A 353 -20.20 -10.92 3.53
CA ASN A 353 -19.40 -11.14 4.72
C ASN A 353 -20.30 -11.16 5.97
N PRO A 354 -20.23 -12.21 6.78
CA PRO A 354 -20.71 -12.15 8.14
C PRO A 354 -19.86 -11.14 8.93
N VAL A 355 -20.34 -10.73 10.10
CA VAL A 355 -19.49 -10.08 11.10
C VAL A 355 -18.40 -11.07 11.49
N PHE A 356 -17.14 -10.67 11.43
CA PHE A 356 -16.06 -11.54 11.90
C PHE A 356 -15.98 -11.48 13.43
N GLU A 357 -15.83 -12.64 14.07
CA GLU A 357 -15.75 -12.75 15.54
C GLU A 357 -14.57 -11.95 16.12
N MET A 358 -13.53 -11.70 15.29
CA MET A 358 -12.35 -10.93 15.64
C MET A 358 -12.51 -9.43 15.38
N SER A 359 -13.64 -8.99 14.81
CA SER A 359 -13.83 -7.58 14.46
C SER A 359 -13.80 -6.70 15.71
N ALA A 360 -13.02 -5.61 15.63
CA ALA A 360 -12.94 -4.63 16.72
C ALA A 360 -14.32 -4.06 17.08
N GLY A 361 -15.15 -3.71 16.08
CA GLY A 361 -16.52 -3.21 16.34
C GLY A 361 -17.37 -4.24 17.08
N TYR A 362 -17.28 -5.50 16.70
CA TYR A 362 -18.03 -6.58 17.35
C TYR A 362 -17.58 -6.81 18.81
N ILE A 363 -16.27 -6.98 19.04
CA ILE A 363 -15.70 -7.26 20.37
C ILE A 363 -16.04 -6.14 21.36
N PHE A 364 -15.82 -4.88 20.99
CA PHE A 364 -16.07 -3.76 21.92
C PHE A 364 -17.56 -3.50 22.13
N LYS A 365 -18.41 -3.78 21.15
CA LYS A 365 -19.85 -3.75 21.33
C LYS A 365 -20.33 -4.82 22.32
N ASP A 366 -19.81 -6.05 22.22
CA ASP A 366 -20.10 -7.14 23.15
C ASP A 366 -19.64 -6.80 24.58
N LEU A 367 -18.53 -6.07 24.73
CA LEU A 367 -18.04 -5.54 26.00
C LEU A 367 -18.84 -4.34 26.54
N GLY A 368 -19.93 -3.95 25.88
CA GLY A 368 -20.83 -2.88 26.29
C GLY A 368 -20.36 -1.47 25.96
N TYR A 369 -19.40 -1.31 25.04
CA TYR A 369 -19.02 -0.01 24.51
C TYR A 369 -19.94 0.38 23.35
N LYS A 370 -20.36 1.66 23.31
CA LYS A 370 -20.93 2.27 22.11
C LYS A 370 -19.80 2.44 21.09
N THR A 371 -19.90 1.76 19.96
CA THR A 371 -18.83 1.72 18.95
C THR A 371 -19.05 2.76 17.87
N SER A 372 -18.05 3.59 17.61
CA SER A 372 -18.11 4.66 16.62
C SER A 372 -16.89 4.59 15.71
N PHE A 373 -17.08 4.79 14.40
CA PHE A 373 -16.03 4.93 13.43
C PHE A 373 -16.01 6.36 12.88
N PHE A 374 -14.90 7.05 13.05
CA PHE A 374 -14.67 8.40 12.57
C PHE A 374 -13.65 8.38 11.43
N TYR A 375 -13.98 9.01 10.32
CA TYR A 375 -13.07 9.15 9.21
C TYR A 375 -13.11 10.56 8.63
N GLY A 376 -11.95 11.21 8.50
CA GLY A 376 -11.84 12.53 7.90
C GLY A 376 -12.37 12.62 6.47
N GLY A 377 -12.31 11.51 5.72
CA GLY A 377 -12.71 11.43 4.33
C GLY A 377 -14.20 11.12 4.09
N SER A 378 -14.52 10.83 2.83
CA SER A 378 -15.87 10.48 2.39
C SER A 378 -16.26 9.06 2.79
N GLY A 379 -17.45 8.86 3.35
CA GLY A 379 -17.95 7.55 3.74
C GLY A 379 -18.18 6.59 2.58
N THR A 380 -18.46 7.11 1.40
CA THR A 380 -18.66 6.30 0.19
C THR A 380 -17.35 5.83 -0.43
N TRP A 381 -16.23 6.42 0.00
CA TRP A 381 -14.91 5.95 -0.43
C TRP A 381 -14.71 4.50 -0.05
N GLN A 382 -14.39 3.67 -1.03
CA GLN A 382 -14.18 2.24 -0.85
C GLN A 382 -15.33 1.51 -0.11
N LYS A 383 -16.55 2.05 -0.12
CA LYS A 383 -17.73 1.55 0.63
C LYS A 383 -17.46 1.38 2.14
N LEU A 384 -16.62 2.23 2.69
CA LEU A 384 -16.18 2.13 4.08
C LEU A 384 -17.34 2.29 5.07
N ASP A 385 -18.36 3.10 4.72
CA ASP A 385 -19.61 3.25 5.49
C ASP A 385 -20.35 1.91 5.68
N SER A 386 -20.60 1.21 4.59
CA SER A 386 -21.31 -0.07 4.62
C SER A 386 -20.45 -1.16 5.26
N TYR A 387 -19.15 -1.13 5.03
CA TYR A 387 -18.22 -2.12 5.60
C TYR A 387 -18.13 -2.01 7.11
N THR A 388 -17.83 -0.83 7.66
CA THR A 388 -17.71 -0.63 9.11
C THR A 388 -19.01 -0.96 9.83
N LYS A 389 -20.15 -0.57 9.25
CA LYS A 389 -21.46 -0.94 9.79
C LYS A 389 -21.65 -2.46 9.83
N SER A 390 -21.25 -3.17 8.79
CA SER A 390 -21.34 -4.63 8.72
C SER A 390 -20.43 -5.32 9.75
N GLN A 391 -19.39 -4.63 10.23
CA GLN A 391 -18.42 -5.14 11.19
C GLN A 391 -18.68 -4.69 12.64
N GLY A 392 -19.89 -4.25 12.94
CA GLY A 392 -20.37 -4.06 14.31
C GLY A 392 -20.26 -2.63 14.85
N PHE A 393 -19.87 -1.64 14.04
CA PHE A 393 -19.89 -0.24 14.47
C PHE A 393 -21.33 0.31 14.50
N ASP A 394 -21.72 0.93 15.61
CA ASP A 394 -23.06 1.52 15.82
C ASP A 394 -23.21 2.83 15.07
N GLU A 395 -22.21 3.71 15.16
CA GLU A 395 -22.20 5.02 14.53
C GLU A 395 -21.00 5.18 13.60
N ILE A 396 -21.25 5.84 12.48
CA ILE A 396 -20.29 6.00 11.40
C ILE A 396 -20.31 7.45 10.94
N LEU A 397 -19.22 8.18 11.17
CA LEU A 397 -19.15 9.63 11.09
C LEU A 397 -18.01 10.05 10.17
N PHE A 398 -18.33 10.80 9.11
CA PHE A 398 -17.44 11.14 7.99
C PHE A 398 -17.27 12.64 7.79
N SER A 399 -16.51 13.05 6.77
CA SER A 399 -16.20 14.44 6.45
C SER A 399 -17.41 15.37 6.45
N ASN A 400 -18.55 14.94 5.91
CA ASN A 400 -19.76 15.74 5.89
C ASN A 400 -20.27 16.14 7.30
N HIS A 401 -20.15 15.24 8.28
CA HIS A 401 -20.51 15.53 9.68
C HIS A 401 -19.52 16.52 10.29
N ILE A 402 -18.22 16.34 10.01
CA ILE A 402 -17.13 17.18 10.52
C ILE A 402 -17.24 18.60 9.95
N VAL A 403 -17.43 18.73 8.65
CA VAL A 403 -17.56 20.03 7.96
C VAL A 403 -18.82 20.77 8.42
N ASN A 404 -19.94 20.07 8.60
CA ASN A 404 -21.17 20.69 9.12
C ASN A 404 -20.97 21.18 10.56
N PHE A 405 -20.31 20.38 11.41
CA PHE A 405 -19.95 20.80 12.77
C PHE A 405 -19.06 22.04 12.75
N ALA A 406 -18.02 22.06 11.93
CA ALA A 406 -17.11 23.21 11.83
C ALA A 406 -17.86 24.48 11.43
N LYS A 407 -18.72 24.42 10.42
CA LYS A 407 -19.56 25.56 9.98
C LYS A 407 -20.50 26.05 11.09
N GLN A 408 -21.17 25.12 11.80
CA GLN A 408 -22.13 25.45 12.85
C GLN A 408 -21.47 26.08 14.09
N ASN A 409 -20.20 25.79 14.34
CA ASN A 409 -19.44 26.30 15.47
C ASN A 409 -18.56 27.50 15.12
N GLY A 410 -18.72 28.08 13.91
CA GLY A 410 -18.07 29.34 13.53
C GLY A 410 -16.55 29.21 13.26
N PHE A 411 -16.07 28.02 12.91
CA PHE A 411 -14.70 27.84 12.48
C PHE A 411 -14.46 28.48 11.08
N GLU A 412 -13.25 28.91 10.84
CA GLU A 412 -12.88 29.56 9.57
C GLU A 412 -12.53 28.53 8.48
N PRO A 413 -12.99 28.74 7.22
CA PRO A 413 -12.60 27.89 6.10
C PRO A 413 -11.11 28.11 5.71
N PRO A 414 -10.49 27.16 4.94
CA PRO A 414 -11.08 25.94 4.38
C PRO A 414 -11.24 24.82 5.41
N PHE A 415 -12.32 24.03 5.32
CA PHE A 415 -12.59 22.94 6.26
C PHE A 415 -12.06 21.59 5.79
N GLU A 416 -11.93 21.40 4.49
CA GLU A 416 -11.58 20.14 3.84
C GLU A 416 -10.83 20.39 2.54
N ASN A 417 -10.19 19.32 2.05
CA ASN A 417 -9.66 19.21 0.70
C ASN A 417 -10.37 18.09 -0.08
N ALA A 418 -9.80 17.67 -1.23
CA ALA A 418 -10.36 16.60 -2.05
C ALA A 418 -10.49 15.24 -1.31
N TRP A 419 -9.68 14.99 -0.28
CA TRP A 419 -9.69 13.74 0.48
C TRP A 419 -10.56 13.80 1.74
N GLY A 420 -10.90 14.99 2.21
CA GLY A 420 -11.79 15.16 3.34
C GLY A 420 -11.42 16.31 4.28
N ALA A 421 -12.05 16.30 5.44
CA ALA A 421 -11.86 17.31 6.48
C ALA A 421 -10.44 17.26 7.07
N TYR A 422 -9.87 18.43 7.34
CA TYR A 422 -8.57 18.53 8.00
C TYR A 422 -8.62 17.98 9.42
N ASP A 423 -7.53 17.34 9.86
CA ASP A 423 -7.45 16.60 11.12
C ASP A 423 -7.77 17.46 12.35
N HIS A 424 -7.44 18.75 12.35
CA HIS A 424 -7.80 19.63 13.49
C HIS A 424 -9.31 19.77 13.65
N TYR A 425 -10.11 19.80 12.57
CA TYR A 425 -11.57 19.79 12.66
C TYR A 425 -12.11 18.41 13.03
N LEU A 426 -11.49 17.34 12.52
CA LEU A 426 -11.82 15.98 12.93
C LEU A 426 -11.69 15.81 14.46
N TYR A 427 -10.55 16.24 15.02
CA TYR A 427 -10.32 16.13 16.46
C TYR A 427 -11.25 17.03 17.31
N GLU A 428 -11.54 18.25 16.88
CA GLU A 428 -12.52 19.10 17.57
C GLU A 428 -13.93 18.49 17.51
N PHE A 429 -14.34 17.91 16.40
CA PHE A 429 -15.61 17.19 16.26
C PHE A 429 -15.67 15.98 17.19
N ILE A 430 -14.62 15.14 17.23
CA ILE A 430 -14.58 13.97 18.11
C ILE A 430 -14.62 14.40 19.58
N LYS A 431 -13.92 15.47 19.94
CA LYS A 431 -13.95 16.04 21.30
C LYS A 431 -15.36 16.43 21.71
N ASP A 432 -16.05 17.21 20.89
CA ASP A 432 -17.46 17.62 21.16
C ASP A 432 -18.38 16.40 21.29
N TYR A 433 -18.25 15.45 20.36
CA TYR A 433 -19.02 14.20 20.38
C TYR A 433 -18.77 13.39 21.67
N ALA A 434 -17.52 13.18 22.03
CA ALA A 434 -17.16 12.42 23.23
C ALA A 434 -17.63 13.09 24.52
N LEU A 435 -17.51 14.41 24.60
CA LEU A 435 -17.99 15.18 25.78
C LEU A 435 -19.51 15.15 25.93
N LYS A 436 -20.26 15.20 24.82
CA LYS A 436 -21.72 15.03 24.84
C LYS A 436 -22.13 13.62 25.26
N ASN A 437 -21.31 12.63 25.03
CA ASN A 437 -21.56 11.22 25.38
C ASN A 437 -20.73 10.72 26.59
N LYS A 438 -20.16 11.60 27.42
CA LYS A 438 -19.23 11.26 28.50
C LYS A 438 -19.73 10.24 29.52
N GLY A 439 -21.04 10.10 29.65
CA GLY A 439 -21.70 9.15 30.58
C GLY A 439 -21.80 7.72 30.01
N THR A 440 -21.42 7.49 28.75
CA THR A 440 -21.52 6.19 28.06
C THR A 440 -20.13 5.66 27.79
N LYS A 441 -19.88 4.37 28.06
CA LYS A 441 -18.66 3.72 27.63
C LYS A 441 -18.57 3.78 26.10
N SER A 442 -17.45 4.23 25.55
CA SER A 442 -17.28 4.43 24.11
C SER A 442 -15.98 3.86 23.57
N PHE A 443 -16.07 3.22 22.42
CA PHE A 443 -14.95 2.83 21.57
C PHE A 443 -15.02 3.66 20.27
N ALA A 444 -14.04 4.51 20.05
CA ALA A 444 -13.92 5.37 18.88
C ALA A 444 -12.69 4.92 18.05
N MET A 445 -12.91 4.31 16.89
CA MET A 445 -11.86 4.10 15.90
C MET A 445 -11.82 5.30 14.97
N ILE A 446 -10.63 5.88 14.81
CA ILE A 446 -10.44 7.18 14.14
C ILE A 446 -9.43 7.00 13.04
N MET A 447 -9.79 7.36 11.78
CA MET A 447 -8.89 7.43 10.66
C MET A 447 -8.72 8.89 10.21
N THR A 448 -7.48 9.37 10.20
CA THR A 448 -7.15 10.73 9.76
C THR A 448 -6.88 10.79 8.25
N THR A 449 -6.69 11.99 7.67
CA THR A 449 -6.50 12.16 6.23
C THR A 449 -5.44 13.20 5.86
N THR A 450 -5.07 14.10 6.77
CA THR A 450 -4.35 15.32 6.37
C THR A 450 -2.91 15.08 5.95
N ASN A 451 -2.24 14.03 6.43
CA ASN A 451 -0.88 13.68 6.01
C ASN A 451 -0.87 12.91 4.67
N HIS A 452 -1.78 13.26 3.78
CA HIS A 452 -1.92 12.74 2.42
C HIS A 452 -1.70 13.87 1.40
N PRO A 453 -1.11 13.61 0.21
CA PRO A 453 -1.12 14.60 -0.86
C PRO A 453 -2.53 15.13 -1.15
N PRO A 454 -2.71 16.44 -1.43
CA PRO A 454 -1.73 17.43 -1.90
C PRO A 454 -0.91 18.15 -0.84
N PHE A 455 -1.01 17.81 0.46
CA PHE A 455 -0.31 18.49 1.54
C PHE A 455 -0.63 20.01 1.54
N ASP A 456 -1.89 20.34 1.73
CA ASP A 456 -2.46 21.69 1.57
C ASP A 456 -3.22 22.18 2.81
N ALA A 457 -3.00 21.54 3.97
CA ALA A 457 -3.60 22.01 5.22
C ALA A 457 -3.25 23.48 5.50
N PRO A 458 -4.16 24.26 6.09
CA PRO A 458 -3.94 25.68 6.42
C PRO A 458 -3.01 25.82 7.63
N LEU A 459 -1.70 25.63 7.42
CA LEU A 459 -0.69 25.48 8.48
C LEU A 459 -0.34 26.78 9.21
N GLN A 460 -0.68 27.96 8.67
CA GLN A 460 -0.27 29.26 9.19
C GLN A 460 -0.69 29.51 10.65
N GLN A 461 -1.78 28.88 11.08
CA GLN A 461 -2.31 29.03 12.45
C GLN A 461 -1.66 28.09 13.47
N PHE A 462 -0.73 27.22 13.05
CA PHE A 462 -0.20 26.17 13.93
C PHE A 462 1.28 26.35 14.30
N ASP A 463 1.86 27.51 14.04
CA ASP A 463 3.24 27.85 14.40
C ASP A 463 4.25 26.78 13.91
N ILE A 464 4.25 26.52 12.59
CA ILE A 464 5.17 25.61 11.93
C ILE A 464 6.27 26.44 11.23
N ASN A 465 7.52 26.23 11.61
CA ASN A 465 8.64 27.02 11.11
C ASN A 465 9.19 26.47 9.79
N ASP A 466 8.69 26.98 8.69
CA ASP A 466 9.10 26.64 7.32
C ASP A 466 10.57 26.94 7.02
N GLU A 467 11.13 28.01 7.62
CA GLU A 467 12.54 28.41 7.42
C GLU A 467 13.47 27.37 8.04
N LYS A 468 13.11 26.86 9.23
CA LYS A 468 13.87 25.78 9.91
C LYS A 468 13.93 24.54 9.05
N ILE A 469 12.80 24.14 8.45
CA ILE A 469 12.73 22.96 7.57
C ILE A 469 13.59 23.17 6.32
N SER A 470 13.49 24.35 5.70
CA SER A 470 14.29 24.70 4.53
C SER A 470 15.79 24.71 4.82
N ALA A 471 16.20 25.23 6.00
CA ALA A 471 17.58 25.22 6.44
C ALA A 471 18.11 23.79 6.70
N TRP A 472 17.29 22.96 7.34
CA TRP A 472 17.64 21.57 7.60
C TRP A 472 17.81 20.79 6.28
N LEU A 473 16.89 20.92 5.32
CA LEU A 473 16.98 20.29 4.01
C LEU A 473 18.28 20.65 3.28
N LYS A 474 18.68 21.92 3.29
CA LYS A 474 19.95 22.36 2.68
C LYS A 474 21.18 21.64 3.25
N ASN A 475 21.14 21.26 4.52
CA ASN A 475 22.24 20.54 5.19
C ASN A 475 22.18 19.02 4.99
N HIS A 476 21.12 18.51 4.35
CA HIS A 476 20.89 17.06 4.10
C HIS A 476 20.64 16.81 2.59
N PRO A 477 21.67 17.03 1.73
CA PRO A 477 21.50 16.97 0.27
C PRO A 477 21.11 15.57 -0.27
N GLN A 478 21.27 14.51 0.55
CA GLN A 478 20.81 13.16 0.24
C GLN A 478 19.28 13.03 0.22
N ILE A 479 18.56 13.98 0.85
CA ILE A 479 17.09 14.06 0.82
C ILE A 479 16.69 15.02 -0.29
N ALA A 480 15.59 14.71 -1.01
CA ALA A 480 15.11 15.57 -2.09
C ALA A 480 14.90 17.01 -1.62
N GLN A 481 15.48 17.97 -2.38
CA GLN A 481 15.50 19.41 -2.07
C GLN A 481 14.37 20.14 -2.80
N ASP A 482 13.17 19.57 -2.85
CA ASP A 482 12.03 20.14 -3.54
C ASP A 482 10.94 20.67 -2.57
N GLU A 483 10.08 21.53 -3.07
CA GLU A 483 8.95 22.08 -2.31
C GLU A 483 7.98 21.00 -1.83
N ARG A 484 7.89 19.87 -2.53
CA ARG A 484 7.06 18.75 -2.09
C ARG A 484 7.59 18.15 -0.80
N LYS A 485 8.90 17.92 -0.69
CA LYS A 485 9.51 17.35 0.52
C LYS A 485 9.34 18.29 1.72
N LYS A 486 9.47 19.58 1.51
CA LYS A 486 9.18 20.58 2.53
C LYS A 486 7.73 20.47 3.03
N LYS A 487 6.75 20.37 2.11
CA LYS A 487 5.35 20.18 2.47
C LYS A 487 5.10 18.87 3.27
N VAL A 488 5.77 17.78 2.91
CA VAL A 488 5.70 16.52 3.66
C VAL A 488 6.13 16.74 5.11
N PHE A 489 7.31 17.33 5.33
CA PHE A 489 7.81 17.56 6.70
C PHE A 489 6.91 18.53 7.49
N THR A 490 6.39 19.58 6.87
CA THR A 490 5.44 20.48 7.55
C THR A 490 4.17 19.76 7.97
N HIS A 491 3.65 18.82 7.15
CA HIS A 491 2.46 18.05 7.48
C HIS A 491 2.71 16.97 8.54
N ILE A 492 3.90 16.37 8.59
CA ILE A 492 4.29 15.47 9.69
C ILE A 492 4.32 16.24 11.02
N ILE A 493 4.90 17.46 11.05
CA ILE A 493 4.89 18.30 12.27
C ILE A 493 3.47 18.72 12.65
N TYR A 494 2.63 19.05 11.68
CA TYR A 494 1.22 19.35 11.92
C TYR A 494 0.49 18.16 12.52
N GLN A 495 0.65 16.97 11.97
CA GLN A 495 0.05 15.73 12.47
C GLN A 495 0.45 15.47 13.92
N ASP A 496 1.73 15.61 14.27
CA ASP A 496 2.24 15.48 15.63
C ASP A 496 1.55 16.47 16.60
N LYS A 497 1.51 17.76 16.24
CA LYS A 497 0.88 18.79 17.06
C LYS A 497 -0.61 18.55 17.30
N MET A 498 -1.36 18.22 16.24
CA MET A 498 -2.81 18.04 16.34
C MET A 498 -3.16 16.79 17.13
N LEU A 499 -2.47 15.70 16.89
CA LEU A 499 -2.68 14.43 17.57
C LEU A 499 -2.33 14.55 19.07
N ALA A 500 -1.17 15.10 19.41
CA ALA A 500 -0.77 15.29 20.80
C ALA A 500 -1.71 16.26 21.55
N ARG A 501 -2.12 17.35 20.89
CA ARG A 501 -3.12 18.28 21.46
C ARG A 501 -4.45 17.57 21.78
N PHE A 502 -4.94 16.76 20.85
CA PHE A 502 -6.16 15.97 21.06
C PHE A 502 -6.02 15.04 22.26
N VAL A 503 -4.93 14.26 22.33
CA VAL A 503 -4.67 13.34 23.44
C VAL A 503 -4.65 14.07 24.78
N ARG A 504 -3.94 15.21 24.90
CA ARG A 504 -3.89 16.00 26.13
C ARG A 504 -5.26 16.51 26.54
N GLN A 505 -6.00 17.15 25.63
CA GLN A 505 -7.33 17.70 25.91
C GLN A 505 -8.31 16.62 26.35
N MET A 506 -8.28 15.46 25.67
CA MET A 506 -9.18 14.36 26.03
C MET A 506 -8.77 13.66 27.33
N SER A 507 -7.47 13.56 27.62
CA SER A 507 -6.97 13.02 28.89
C SER A 507 -7.39 13.84 30.10
N GLU A 508 -7.42 15.17 29.95
CA GLU A 508 -7.90 16.09 30.98
C GLU A 508 -9.44 16.02 31.15
N ALA A 509 -10.16 16.05 30.03
CA ALA A 509 -11.62 16.08 30.03
C ALA A 509 -12.27 14.72 30.38
N LEU A 510 -11.63 13.62 30.01
CA LEU A 510 -12.07 12.24 30.23
C LEU A 510 -10.91 11.41 30.80
N PRO A 511 -10.60 11.51 32.10
CA PRO A 511 -9.42 10.86 32.70
C PRO A 511 -9.40 9.33 32.56
N ASN A 512 -10.57 8.70 32.44
CA ASN A 512 -10.72 7.24 32.26
C ASN A 512 -10.60 6.83 30.77
N SER A 513 -9.73 7.49 30.01
CA SER A 513 -9.50 7.22 28.60
C SER A 513 -8.28 6.36 28.36
N LEU A 514 -8.33 5.58 27.28
CA LEU A 514 -7.22 4.83 26.69
C LEU A 514 -7.01 5.35 25.26
N PHE A 515 -5.78 5.68 24.94
CA PHE A 515 -5.37 6.10 23.60
C PHE A 515 -4.46 5.06 22.99
N ILE A 516 -4.81 4.60 21.80
CA ILE A 516 -3.98 3.75 20.96
C ILE A 516 -3.68 4.55 19.69
N ILE A 517 -2.42 4.75 19.38
CA ILE A 517 -1.98 5.55 18.24
C ILE A 517 -1.08 4.69 17.38
N THR A 518 -1.42 4.57 16.11
CA THR A 518 -0.59 3.87 15.11
C THR A 518 -0.73 4.56 13.76
N GLY A 519 0.19 4.27 12.83
CA GLY A 519 0.01 4.61 11.42
C GLY A 519 -0.80 3.54 10.69
N ASP A 520 -1.40 3.89 9.57
CA ASP A 520 -2.06 2.91 8.71
C ASP A 520 -1.03 2.11 7.90
N HIS A 521 -0.02 2.76 7.34
CA HIS A 521 1.08 2.15 6.61
C HIS A 521 2.29 3.09 6.56
N TYR A 522 3.42 2.57 6.05
CA TYR A 522 4.62 3.33 5.73
C TYR A 522 4.33 4.40 4.65
N ASP A 523 4.79 5.62 4.88
CA ASP A 523 4.53 6.80 4.03
C ASP A 523 5.30 6.84 2.70
N ARG A 524 6.29 5.97 2.52
CA ARG A 524 7.17 5.87 1.33
C ARG A 524 8.03 7.11 1.09
N GLU A 525 8.23 7.93 2.11
CA GLU A 525 8.96 9.20 1.99
C GLU A 525 10.45 9.10 2.38
N TYR A 526 10.86 8.01 3.00
CA TYR A 526 12.26 7.80 3.39
C TYR A 526 13.06 7.23 2.22
N PRO A 527 14.12 7.92 1.74
CA PRO A 527 14.95 7.42 0.63
C PRO A 527 15.66 6.12 1.00
N GLN A 528 15.65 5.13 0.11
CA GLN A 528 16.34 3.84 0.29
C GLN A 528 16.12 3.22 1.67
N ALA A 529 14.87 3.23 2.13
CA ALA A 529 14.51 2.79 3.46
C ALA A 529 14.98 1.36 3.76
N PRO A 530 15.55 1.10 4.95
CA PRO A 530 15.79 -0.26 5.43
C PRO A 530 14.48 -1.02 5.66
N LEU A 531 14.53 -2.36 5.76
CA LEU A 531 13.32 -3.18 5.90
C LEU A 531 12.47 -2.79 7.11
N ARG A 532 13.13 -2.44 8.25
CA ARG A 532 12.42 -2.00 9.44
C ARG A 532 11.59 -0.74 9.20
N VAL A 533 12.08 0.18 8.36
CA VAL A 533 11.39 1.43 8.01
C VAL A 533 10.27 1.17 7.01
N GLN A 534 10.54 0.37 5.96
CA GLN A 534 9.54 0.04 4.94
C GLN A 534 8.32 -0.70 5.50
N ASN A 535 8.50 -1.40 6.63
CA ASN A 535 7.45 -2.20 7.25
C ASN A 535 7.02 -1.66 8.61
N GLY A 536 7.67 -0.60 9.11
CA GLY A 536 7.47 -0.06 10.44
C GLY A 536 6.47 1.09 10.50
N VAL A 537 5.51 0.98 11.41
CA VAL A 537 4.64 2.06 11.88
C VAL A 537 4.74 2.13 13.40
N PRO A 538 4.48 3.28 14.05
CA PRO A 538 4.53 3.33 15.52
C PRO A 538 3.31 2.64 16.14
N LEU A 539 3.50 2.07 17.32
CA LEU A 539 2.42 1.80 18.27
C LEU A 539 2.70 2.55 19.56
N ILE A 540 1.81 3.46 19.92
CA ILE A 540 1.85 4.18 21.20
C ILE A 540 0.55 3.87 21.94
N ILE A 541 0.68 3.44 23.20
CA ILE A 541 -0.43 3.18 24.11
C ILE A 541 -0.29 4.15 25.29
N TYR A 542 -1.31 4.95 25.54
CA TYR A 542 -1.31 5.90 26.63
C TYR A 542 -2.66 5.93 27.37
N SER A 543 -2.60 6.06 28.68
CA SER A 543 -3.78 6.34 29.49
C SER A 543 -3.39 6.99 30.81
N PRO A 544 -4.07 8.06 31.25
CA PRO A 544 -3.78 8.70 32.53
C PRO A 544 -3.85 7.76 33.76
N ILE A 545 -4.62 6.68 33.64
CA ILE A 545 -4.93 5.77 34.76
C ILE A 545 -4.25 4.39 34.66
N LEU A 546 -3.53 4.10 33.57
CA LEU A 546 -2.78 2.85 33.48
C LEU A 546 -1.57 2.91 34.41
N LYS A 547 -1.36 1.80 35.13
CA LYS A 547 -0.11 1.58 35.86
C LYS A 547 1.00 1.18 34.91
N PRO A 548 2.27 1.45 35.23
CA PRO A 548 3.40 0.96 34.44
C PRO A 548 3.29 -0.55 34.20
N LYS A 549 3.49 -0.96 32.95
CA LYS A 549 3.40 -2.33 32.45
C LYS A 549 4.61 -2.64 31.56
N VAL A 550 4.79 -3.88 31.21
CA VAL A 550 5.78 -4.28 30.21
C VAL A 550 5.05 -4.41 28.88
N LEU A 551 5.49 -3.62 27.89
CA LEU A 551 5.08 -3.75 26.49
C LEU A 551 6.02 -4.72 25.78
N ALA A 552 5.47 -5.52 24.86
CA ALA A 552 6.26 -6.29 23.92
C ALA A 552 7.15 -5.38 23.06
N ASN A 553 8.38 -5.79 22.82
CA ASN A 553 9.32 -5.03 21.99
C ASN A 553 8.88 -5.03 20.52
N VAL A 554 8.19 -6.08 20.08
CA VAL A 554 7.70 -6.25 18.70
C VAL A 554 6.21 -6.53 18.66
N GLY A 555 5.52 -6.05 17.61
CA GLY A 555 4.11 -6.27 17.38
C GLY A 555 3.69 -5.87 15.97
N SER A 556 2.42 -6.04 15.63
CA SER A 556 1.82 -5.61 14.38
C SER A 556 0.35 -5.22 14.56
N HIS A 557 -0.29 -4.64 13.53
CA HIS A 557 -1.68 -4.17 13.63
C HIS A 557 -2.66 -5.23 14.14
N ILE A 558 -2.44 -6.50 13.79
CA ILE A 558 -3.30 -7.60 14.24
C ILE A 558 -3.32 -7.79 15.75
N ASP A 559 -2.30 -7.27 16.46
CA ASP A 559 -2.13 -7.39 17.91
C ASP A 559 -2.83 -6.27 18.70
N ILE A 560 -3.33 -5.22 18.03
CA ILE A 560 -3.92 -4.04 18.70
C ILE A 560 -5.23 -4.41 19.39
N THR A 561 -6.19 -5.00 18.67
CA THR A 561 -7.50 -5.36 19.21
C THR A 561 -7.38 -6.30 20.41
N PRO A 562 -6.62 -7.42 20.39
CA PRO A 562 -6.42 -8.25 21.56
C PRO A 562 -5.72 -7.52 22.71
N THR A 563 -4.79 -6.59 22.43
CA THR A 563 -4.14 -5.77 23.47
C THR A 563 -5.14 -4.88 24.20
N ILE A 564 -6.03 -4.20 23.46
CA ILE A 564 -7.08 -3.38 24.07
C ILE A 564 -8.04 -4.27 24.87
N THR A 565 -8.44 -5.41 24.31
CA THR A 565 -9.36 -6.35 24.96
C THR A 565 -8.83 -6.81 26.32
N GLU A 566 -7.56 -7.20 26.44
CA GLU A 566 -6.92 -7.57 27.71
C GLU A 566 -6.88 -6.43 28.73
N LEU A 567 -6.88 -5.17 28.27
CA LEU A 567 -6.87 -4.00 29.15
C LEU A 567 -8.25 -3.65 29.72
N VAL A 568 -9.32 -3.95 28.98
CA VAL A 568 -10.67 -3.43 29.30
C VAL A 568 -11.69 -4.50 29.63
N ALA A 569 -11.50 -5.74 29.21
CA ALA A 569 -12.46 -6.81 29.41
C ALA A 569 -12.36 -7.40 30.83
N PRO A 570 -13.46 -7.98 31.35
CA PRO A 570 -13.44 -8.68 32.63
C PRO A 570 -12.63 -9.99 32.53
N ASN A 571 -12.24 -10.52 33.69
CA ASN A 571 -11.59 -11.83 33.77
C ASN A 571 -12.46 -12.92 33.15
N ALA A 572 -11.84 -13.89 32.50
CA ALA A 572 -12.48 -15.00 31.80
C ALA A 572 -13.37 -14.58 30.59
N TYR A 573 -13.29 -13.33 30.14
CA TYR A 573 -13.91 -12.95 28.88
C TYR A 573 -13.21 -13.66 27.72
N LYS A 574 -14.01 -14.27 26.84
CA LYS A 574 -13.50 -15.01 25.68
C LYS A 574 -13.70 -14.21 24.40
N TYR A 575 -12.67 -14.17 23.58
CA TYR A 575 -12.67 -13.49 22.28
C TYR A 575 -11.81 -14.23 21.27
N ALA A 576 -12.09 -14.10 19.99
CA ALA A 576 -11.28 -14.68 18.93
C ALA A 576 -10.22 -13.69 18.45
N SER A 577 -9.00 -14.14 18.17
CA SER A 577 -7.94 -13.31 17.57
C SER A 577 -6.81 -14.13 17.00
N PHE A 578 -6.30 -13.74 15.81
CA PHE A 578 -4.98 -14.14 15.31
C PHE A 578 -3.85 -13.47 16.07
N GLY A 579 -4.04 -12.21 16.47
CA GLY A 579 -3.04 -11.41 17.17
C GLY A 579 -2.85 -11.83 18.63
N THR A 580 -1.78 -11.32 19.24
CA THR A 580 -1.40 -11.59 20.62
C THR A 580 -1.39 -10.28 21.42
N PRO A 581 -1.92 -10.26 22.65
CA PRO A 581 -1.82 -9.08 23.51
C PRO A 581 -0.39 -8.66 23.76
N LEU A 582 -0.09 -7.39 23.61
CA LEU A 582 1.26 -6.83 23.73
C LEU A 582 1.58 -6.27 25.12
N LEU A 583 0.57 -5.97 25.95
CA LEU A 583 0.74 -5.49 27.31
C LEU A 583 0.44 -6.57 28.34
N SER A 584 1.40 -6.83 29.24
CA SER A 584 1.19 -7.72 30.38
C SER A 584 1.01 -6.97 31.67
N ASN A 585 0.08 -7.46 32.49
CA ASN A 585 -0.09 -7.03 33.88
C ASN A 585 0.92 -7.71 34.84
N ASP A 586 1.59 -8.79 34.41
CA ASP A 586 2.54 -9.53 35.20
C ASP A 586 3.97 -9.10 34.86
N SER A 587 4.60 -8.33 35.73
CA SER A 587 5.99 -7.90 35.60
C SER A 587 7.01 -9.05 35.61
N LYS A 588 6.59 -10.27 35.94
CA LYS A 588 7.44 -11.46 35.98
C LYS A 588 7.28 -12.37 34.75
N LYS A 589 6.20 -12.21 34.01
CA LYS A 589 5.99 -12.90 32.73
C LYS A 589 6.24 -11.92 31.62
N SER A 590 7.27 -12.14 30.83
CA SER A 590 7.37 -11.54 29.52
C SER A 590 6.13 -12.00 28.72
N PRO A 591 5.25 -11.11 28.25
CA PRO A 591 3.96 -11.51 27.69
C PRO A 591 4.01 -11.89 26.20
N LEU A 592 5.08 -12.48 25.67
CA LEU A 592 5.49 -11.95 24.40
C LEU A 592 5.53 -12.92 23.25
N PRO A 593 5.01 -12.53 22.09
CA PRO A 593 5.58 -13.06 20.88
C PRO A 593 7.02 -12.51 20.79
N HIS A 594 8.00 -13.41 20.90
CA HIS A 594 9.36 -13.11 20.48
C HIS A 594 9.45 -12.86 18.97
N SER A 595 8.30 -12.90 18.29
CA SER A 595 8.18 -12.80 16.84
C SER A 595 6.81 -12.27 16.41
N VAL A 596 6.77 -11.59 15.28
CA VAL A 596 5.57 -10.93 14.73
C VAL A 596 5.42 -11.18 13.24
N LEU A 597 4.18 -11.25 12.80
CA LEU A 597 3.77 -11.41 11.41
C LEU A 597 3.21 -10.07 10.88
N GLY A 598 3.91 -9.46 9.93
CA GLY A 598 3.48 -8.23 9.26
C GLY A 598 2.73 -8.50 7.95
N TYR A 599 2.81 -7.55 7.02
CA TYR A 599 2.20 -7.69 5.68
C TYR A 599 3.02 -8.59 4.76
N ASN A 600 4.26 -8.20 4.44
CA ASN A 600 5.21 -8.94 3.62
C ASN A 600 6.55 -9.16 4.33
N ALA A 601 6.56 -8.95 5.62
CA ALA A 601 7.72 -9.14 6.44
C ALA A 601 7.33 -9.79 7.76
N VAL A 602 8.29 -10.47 8.37
CA VAL A 602 8.21 -10.99 9.72
C VAL A 602 9.38 -10.47 10.52
N ALA A 603 9.23 -10.40 11.82
CA ALA A 603 10.30 -9.90 12.68
C ALA A 603 10.32 -10.62 14.04
N ASN A 604 11.44 -10.48 14.71
CA ASN A 604 11.59 -10.71 16.13
C ASN A 604 12.39 -9.54 16.76
N GLU A 605 12.86 -9.69 17.99
CA GLU A 605 13.65 -8.68 18.69
C GLU A 605 15.05 -8.44 18.08
N CYS A 606 15.47 -9.23 17.09
CA CYS A 606 16.81 -9.17 16.51
C CYS A 606 16.80 -8.73 15.05
N PHE A 607 15.79 -9.11 14.27
CA PHE A 607 15.78 -8.91 12.82
C PHE A 607 14.38 -8.66 12.23
N VAL A 608 14.38 -8.12 11.01
CA VAL A 608 13.24 -8.12 10.08
C VAL A 608 13.62 -8.95 8.85
N TYR A 609 12.68 -9.74 8.32
CA TYR A 609 12.85 -10.59 7.16
C TYR A 609 11.68 -10.47 6.18
N ASP A 610 11.97 -10.27 4.89
CA ASP A 610 10.99 -10.02 3.81
C ASP A 610 10.89 -11.15 2.76
N SER A 611 11.30 -12.36 3.05
CA SER A 611 11.47 -13.49 2.14
C SER A 611 12.75 -13.49 1.28
N HIS A 612 13.47 -12.38 1.22
CA HIS A 612 14.67 -12.25 0.40
C HIS A 612 15.92 -11.99 1.24
N LYS A 613 15.83 -11.11 2.22
CA LYS A 613 16.96 -10.75 3.09
C LYS A 613 16.54 -10.64 4.55
N ILE A 614 17.50 -10.93 5.42
CA ILE A 614 17.43 -10.61 6.85
C ILE A 614 18.15 -9.29 7.07
N GLU A 615 17.52 -8.38 7.82
CA GLU A 615 18.10 -7.13 8.26
C GLU A 615 18.10 -7.10 9.77
N TYR A 616 19.30 -7.06 10.37
CA TYR A 616 19.49 -7.03 11.82
C TYR A 616 19.40 -5.60 12.35
N PHE A 617 18.87 -5.45 13.55
CA PHE A 617 18.92 -4.16 14.24
C PHE A 617 20.39 -3.80 14.58
N LYS A 618 20.66 -2.48 14.62
CA LYS A 618 22.02 -1.90 14.68
C LYS A 618 22.92 -2.52 15.77
N ASP A 619 22.33 -2.97 16.89
CA ASP A 619 23.06 -3.50 18.04
C ASP A 619 22.97 -5.04 18.17
N LYS A 620 22.33 -5.71 17.25
CA LYS A 620 22.11 -7.16 17.28
C LYS A 620 23.05 -7.87 16.32
N LYS A 621 23.61 -8.99 16.77
CA LYS A 621 24.50 -9.83 15.97
C LYS A 621 23.73 -11.04 15.43
N PRO A 622 24.02 -11.49 14.20
CA PRO A 622 23.46 -12.72 13.64
C PRO A 622 23.74 -13.93 14.56
N GLN A 623 22.74 -14.79 14.71
CA GLN A 623 22.85 -16.08 15.38
C GLN A 623 22.67 -17.22 14.38
N ASN A 624 23.20 -18.41 14.68
CA ASN A 624 23.25 -19.53 13.74
C ASN A 624 21.88 -19.99 13.25
N ASP A 625 20.83 -19.82 14.06
CA ASP A 625 19.46 -20.32 13.76
C ASP A 625 18.54 -19.23 13.19
N ASP A 626 18.99 -17.98 13.09
CA ASP A 626 18.14 -16.84 12.68
C ASP A 626 17.54 -17.02 11.30
N GLU A 627 18.29 -17.55 10.32
CA GLU A 627 17.79 -17.77 8.97
C GLU A 627 16.68 -18.85 8.93
N SER A 628 16.86 -19.91 9.69
CA SER A 628 15.85 -20.97 9.83
C SER A 628 14.58 -20.44 10.50
N LEU A 629 14.75 -19.68 11.58
CA LEU A 629 13.65 -19.04 12.29
C LEU A 629 12.92 -18.04 11.41
N ALA A 630 13.62 -17.17 10.68
CA ALA A 630 13.04 -16.19 9.79
C ALA A 630 12.18 -16.86 8.69
N LYS A 631 12.70 -17.92 8.07
CA LYS A 631 11.95 -18.73 7.08
C LYS A 631 10.72 -19.38 7.70
N SER A 632 10.85 -19.96 8.89
CA SER A 632 9.73 -20.56 9.61
C SER A 632 8.62 -19.55 9.94
N LEU A 633 8.99 -18.38 10.40
CA LEU A 633 8.04 -17.27 10.65
C LEU A 633 7.35 -16.81 9.37
N PHE A 634 8.09 -16.74 8.26
CA PHE A 634 7.52 -16.36 6.98
C PHE A 634 6.52 -17.40 6.46
N GLU A 635 6.81 -18.69 6.65
CA GLU A 635 5.83 -19.75 6.37
C GLU A 635 4.60 -19.65 7.27
N ASN A 636 4.75 -19.27 8.55
CA ASN A 636 3.60 -19.00 9.41
C ASN A 636 2.78 -17.78 8.95
N LEU A 637 3.41 -16.74 8.41
CA LEU A 637 2.68 -15.63 7.77
C LEU A 637 1.85 -16.11 6.57
N LYS A 638 2.39 -16.98 5.73
CA LYS A 638 1.65 -17.58 4.61
C LYS A 638 0.45 -18.38 5.10
N ARG A 639 0.62 -19.20 6.16
CA ARG A 639 -0.46 -19.95 6.80
C ARG A 639 -1.54 -19.05 7.37
N ALA A 640 -1.15 -17.99 8.08
CA ALA A 640 -2.07 -16.99 8.63
C ALA A 640 -2.93 -16.31 7.55
N LYS A 641 -2.32 -15.95 6.41
CA LYS A 641 -3.05 -15.43 5.24
C LYS A 641 -3.98 -16.47 4.64
N ALA A 642 -3.54 -17.72 4.51
CA ALA A 642 -4.35 -18.82 3.99
C ALA A 642 -5.59 -19.08 4.88
N LEU A 643 -5.41 -19.12 6.21
CA LEU A 643 -6.50 -19.29 7.17
C LEU A 643 -7.45 -18.10 7.17
N SER A 644 -6.94 -16.86 7.04
CA SER A 644 -7.76 -15.66 6.89
C SER A 644 -8.59 -15.70 5.60
N TRP A 645 -8.00 -16.16 4.50
CA TRP A 645 -8.72 -16.41 3.24
C TRP A 645 -9.81 -17.46 3.43
N TRP A 646 -9.51 -18.56 4.13
CA TRP A 646 -10.48 -19.63 4.38
C TRP A 646 -11.68 -19.12 5.18
N ILE A 647 -11.45 -18.40 6.28
CA ILE A 647 -12.51 -17.83 7.10
C ILE A 647 -13.43 -16.95 6.25
N PHE A 648 -12.85 -16.11 5.39
CA PHE A 648 -13.62 -15.23 4.51
C PHE A 648 -14.46 -16.01 3.48
N LYS A 649 -13.88 -17.07 2.88
CA LYS A 649 -14.53 -17.80 1.78
C LYS A 649 -15.48 -18.91 2.27
N ASN A 650 -15.12 -19.62 3.32
CA ASN A 650 -15.73 -20.88 3.72
C ASN A 650 -16.23 -20.88 5.17
N GLY A 651 -15.99 -19.80 5.95
CA GLY A 651 -16.31 -19.75 7.37
C GLY A 651 -15.26 -20.43 8.26
N TYR A 652 -15.65 -20.74 9.48
CA TYR A 652 -14.70 -21.18 10.51
C TYR A 652 -14.41 -22.68 10.55
N ILE A 653 -15.18 -23.50 9.85
CA ILE A 653 -14.90 -24.95 9.79
C ILE A 653 -13.91 -25.22 8.66
N ILE A 654 -12.73 -25.72 9.01
CA ILE A 654 -11.68 -26.03 8.05
C ILE A 654 -11.48 -27.54 7.90
N LYS A 655 -11.41 -27.99 6.66
CA LYS A 655 -11.19 -29.37 6.26
C LYS A 655 -10.44 -29.42 4.94
N ASP A 656 -9.85 -30.53 4.59
CA ASP A 656 -9.28 -30.70 3.26
C ASP A 656 -10.41 -30.82 2.21
N GLU A 657 -10.16 -30.20 1.04
CA GLU A 657 -11.09 -30.17 -0.10
C GLU A 657 -11.18 -31.55 -0.80
#